data_5c9f690ace7088b06f6c5012cc98f798
#
_entry.id   5c9f690ace7088b06f6c5012cc98f798
#
_cell.length_a   1.000
_cell.length_b   1.000
_cell.length_c   1.000
_cell.angle_alpha   90.00
_cell.angle_beta   90.00
_cell.angle_gamma   90.00
#
_symmetry.space_group_name_H-M   'P 1'
#
loop_
_entity.id
_entity.type
_entity.pdbx_description
1 polymer ?
#
loop_
_entity_poly.entity_id
_entity_poly.type
_entity_poly.pdbx_seq_one_letter_code
_entity_poly.pdbx_strand_id
1 'polypeptide(L)'
;MKQEYEVLFTPWKIGNLEIKNRIVMCSMGGTSIFGWMKPNHFDKEAANFLLERAKNNVGLILPGIAPIRDTMGGKWLYQNKGKFKELKEFMDEFHKTGAKMFIQLTAGMGRSMAVNDLMVKMIKNKAFGTIAKPIFDMDYICASASATPNRWADDIYSRPLTVVEIHQIVEAFAKTAKLCMDAGVDGIEVHAVHEGYTLDQFTMKYTNQRTDEYGGSFENRYRFPVEIVTAIKKTCGDDFPVSLRYSVTSKTKGFRQGAVPGEDDFIEVGRDMEESEKAAKFLQDAGYDMLNCDNGTYDSWYWAHPPAYMPENCNLSDVSHIKNFVTIPVVCAGKMTPSVGAKAIKEEKLDAMGVARQFLADPTWVTKLMEDHEADIKPCIHCHNACFNMARYEGTANIQDLTDAIHMARCAINPCTMQSKKYKISKAAKVKNIAVIGGGFGGMESALVLSQRGHNVTIYEKTDRLCGIFNEAAAPIYKEKDRELMEWYKREISKYPITIKFNTEIKDIHTLQADEIIIATGSTAKHPPIKGIEYSIEATEYLSGKEVGDNVIIVGGGLTGCEIAYDLILKGKKPQIVEMKNDLIAVKGVCLANSSFLREMLAFKKTPIYLETMLLEIKEDGVVVKDKEGKTFDLKGDSVIVSIGYKPTPLVKASRHVHLVGDANEVGNLRTVIWRAWDVCMKL
;
A
#
# COMPACT_ATOMS: atom_id res chain seq x y z
N MET A 1 9.86 -10.94 -26.13
CA MET A 1 9.81 -11.46 -24.72
C MET A 1 11.14 -12.10 -24.39
N LYS A 2 11.71 -11.80 -23.23
CA LYS A 2 12.93 -12.46 -22.75
C LYS A 2 12.65 -13.95 -22.48
N GLN A 3 13.60 -14.81 -22.82
CA GLN A 3 13.49 -16.27 -22.65
C GLN A 3 13.23 -16.67 -21.18
N GLU A 4 13.77 -15.93 -20.24
CA GLU A 4 13.56 -16.18 -18.81
C GLU A 4 12.09 -16.03 -18.36
N TYR A 5 11.30 -15.21 -19.07
CA TYR A 5 9.88 -14.94 -18.74
C TYR A 5 8.88 -15.87 -19.43
N GLU A 6 9.30 -16.73 -20.36
CA GLU A 6 8.39 -17.60 -21.13
C GLU A 6 7.48 -18.41 -20.21
N VAL A 7 7.99 -18.94 -19.09
CA VAL A 7 7.21 -19.74 -18.15
C VAL A 7 6.04 -18.94 -17.55
N LEU A 8 6.16 -17.62 -17.36
CA LEU A 8 5.09 -16.77 -16.84
C LEU A 8 3.87 -16.74 -17.77
N PHE A 9 4.08 -17.01 -19.05
CA PHE A 9 3.05 -16.97 -20.09
C PHE A 9 2.56 -18.37 -20.53
N THR A 10 2.91 -19.41 -19.73
CA THR A 10 2.38 -20.76 -19.93
C THR A 10 1.06 -20.94 -19.17
N PRO A 11 0.09 -21.73 -19.70
CA PRO A 11 -1.14 -22.01 -18.99
C PRO A 11 -0.91 -22.89 -17.76
N TRP A 12 -1.85 -22.84 -16.83
CA TRP A 12 -1.92 -23.66 -15.64
C TRP A 12 -3.37 -23.87 -15.20
N LYS A 13 -3.62 -24.69 -14.17
CA LYS A 13 -4.98 -25.05 -13.76
C LYS A 13 -5.22 -24.83 -12.27
N ILE A 14 -6.46 -24.46 -11.94
CA ILE A 14 -7.03 -24.46 -10.57
C ILE A 14 -8.23 -25.41 -10.64
N GLY A 15 -8.11 -26.62 -10.04
CA GLY A 15 -9.05 -27.70 -10.33
C GLY A 15 -9.13 -27.97 -11.83
N ASN A 16 -10.34 -27.92 -12.39
CA ASN A 16 -10.58 -28.11 -13.84
C ASN A 16 -10.49 -26.80 -14.65
N LEU A 17 -10.35 -25.64 -13.99
CA LEU A 17 -10.30 -24.33 -14.66
C LEU A 17 -8.91 -24.03 -15.17
N GLU A 18 -8.76 -23.80 -16.48
CA GLU A 18 -7.52 -23.38 -17.12
C GLU A 18 -7.36 -21.84 -17.06
N ILE A 19 -6.17 -21.40 -16.66
CA ILE A 19 -5.73 -20.00 -16.63
C ILE A 19 -4.65 -19.82 -17.70
N LYS A 20 -4.80 -18.82 -18.57
CA LYS A 20 -3.95 -18.61 -19.76
C LYS A 20 -2.48 -18.30 -19.49
N ASN A 21 -2.13 -17.79 -18.31
CA ASN A 21 -0.75 -17.51 -17.89
C ASN A 21 -0.64 -17.46 -16.36
N ARG A 22 0.59 -17.40 -15.85
CA ARG A 22 0.94 -17.51 -14.44
C ARG A 22 1.10 -16.16 -13.71
N ILE A 23 0.46 -15.11 -14.24
CA ILE A 23 0.43 -13.79 -13.62
C ILE A 23 -0.95 -13.54 -13.03
N VAL A 24 -1.01 -13.44 -11.71
CA VAL A 24 -2.23 -13.22 -10.94
C VAL A 24 -2.28 -11.81 -10.41
N MET A 25 -3.32 -11.06 -10.74
CA MET A 25 -3.63 -9.79 -10.08
C MET A 25 -4.30 -10.09 -8.75
N CYS A 26 -3.53 -9.99 -7.66
CA CYS A 26 -4.04 -10.19 -6.30
C CYS A 26 -4.98 -9.06 -5.89
N SER A 27 -5.93 -9.40 -5.03
CA SER A 27 -6.92 -8.48 -4.48
C SER A 27 -6.27 -7.28 -3.78
N MET A 28 -6.85 -6.11 -4.02
CA MET A 28 -6.49 -4.86 -3.34
C MET A 28 -7.77 -4.18 -2.84
N GLY A 29 -7.77 -3.73 -1.60
CA GLY A 29 -8.87 -2.92 -1.08
C GLY A 29 -9.19 -1.75 -2.01
N GLY A 30 -10.47 -1.49 -2.26
CA GLY A 30 -10.91 -0.40 -3.13
C GLY A 30 -10.97 -0.72 -4.64
N THR A 31 -10.55 -1.91 -5.09
CA THR A 31 -10.82 -2.37 -6.47
C THR A 31 -12.05 -3.29 -6.54
N SER A 32 -12.86 -3.33 -5.50
CA SER A 32 -14.07 -4.15 -5.44
C SER A 32 -15.13 -3.65 -6.42
N ILE A 33 -15.62 -4.54 -7.27
CA ILE A 33 -16.72 -4.22 -8.20
C ILE A 33 -18.09 -4.09 -7.50
N PHE A 34 -18.18 -4.48 -6.23
CA PHE A 34 -19.40 -4.33 -5.43
C PHE A 34 -19.44 -3.04 -4.59
N GLY A 35 -18.52 -2.10 -4.84
CA GLY A 35 -18.49 -0.79 -4.22
C GLY A 35 -18.08 -0.83 -2.75
N TRP A 36 -16.81 -0.63 -2.44
CA TRP A 36 -16.25 -0.74 -1.09
C TRP A 36 -16.97 0.11 -0.03
N MET A 37 -17.23 1.38 -0.34
CA MET A 37 -17.89 2.33 0.58
C MET A 37 -19.26 2.80 0.07
N LYS A 38 -19.80 2.16 -0.96
CA LYS A 38 -21.12 2.45 -1.51
C LYS A 38 -21.94 1.15 -1.50
N PRO A 39 -22.65 0.85 -0.43
CA PRO A 39 -23.46 -0.36 -0.36
C PRO A 39 -24.51 -0.38 -1.47
N ASN A 40 -24.88 -1.58 -1.90
CA ASN A 40 -25.90 -1.77 -2.94
C ASN A 40 -25.55 -1.16 -4.32
N HIS A 41 -24.26 -1.06 -4.65
CA HIS A 41 -23.77 -0.45 -5.88
C HIS A 41 -22.82 -1.39 -6.64
N PHE A 42 -23.01 -1.52 -7.96
CA PHE A 42 -22.02 -2.10 -8.86
C PHE A 42 -21.07 -0.97 -9.31
N ASP A 43 -19.77 -1.12 -9.05
CA ASP A 43 -18.80 -0.06 -9.33
C ASP A 43 -18.28 -0.18 -10.77
N LYS A 44 -18.88 0.62 -11.67
CA LYS A 44 -18.48 0.64 -13.08
C LYS A 44 -17.05 1.15 -13.29
N GLU A 45 -16.53 1.99 -12.41
CA GLU A 45 -15.15 2.47 -12.52
C GLU A 45 -14.17 1.36 -12.13
N ALA A 46 -14.46 0.61 -11.06
CA ALA A 46 -13.72 -0.58 -10.71
C ALA A 46 -13.80 -1.65 -11.82
N ALA A 47 -14.98 -1.89 -12.38
CA ALA A 47 -15.16 -2.81 -13.49
C ALA A 47 -14.31 -2.42 -14.72
N ASN A 48 -14.31 -1.16 -15.11
CA ASN A 48 -13.48 -0.66 -16.21
C ASN A 48 -11.98 -0.80 -15.91
N PHE A 49 -11.58 -0.50 -14.67
CA PHE A 49 -10.20 -0.69 -14.21
C PHE A 49 -9.75 -2.16 -14.34
N LEU A 50 -10.57 -3.12 -13.94
CA LEU A 50 -10.27 -4.55 -14.03
C LEU A 50 -10.25 -5.03 -15.49
N LEU A 51 -11.22 -4.58 -16.30
CA LEU A 51 -11.32 -4.92 -17.72
C LEU A 51 -10.09 -4.44 -18.52
N GLU A 52 -9.57 -3.25 -18.20
CA GLU A 52 -8.35 -2.72 -18.81
C GLU A 52 -7.14 -3.65 -18.57
N ARG A 53 -6.98 -4.20 -17.34
CA ARG A 53 -5.91 -5.15 -17.01
C ARG A 53 -6.12 -6.48 -17.70
N ALA A 54 -7.34 -6.96 -17.77
CA ALA A 54 -7.69 -8.20 -18.50
C ALA A 54 -7.35 -8.10 -20.00
N LYS A 55 -7.64 -6.95 -20.63
CA LYS A 55 -7.25 -6.64 -22.02
C LYS A 55 -5.73 -6.56 -22.21
N ASN A 56 -4.98 -6.31 -21.13
CA ASN A 56 -3.52 -6.25 -21.11
C ASN A 56 -2.90 -7.54 -20.54
N ASN A 57 -3.43 -8.69 -20.95
CA ASN A 57 -2.84 -10.02 -20.83
C ASN A 57 -2.73 -10.61 -19.40
N VAL A 58 -3.46 -10.11 -18.41
CA VAL A 58 -3.50 -10.77 -17.09
C VAL A 58 -4.23 -12.10 -17.20
N GLY A 59 -3.71 -13.15 -16.52
CA GLY A 59 -4.31 -14.48 -16.54
C GLY A 59 -5.50 -14.64 -15.61
N LEU A 60 -5.29 -14.29 -14.32
CA LEU A 60 -6.32 -14.35 -13.28
C LEU A 60 -6.40 -13.00 -12.55
N ILE A 61 -7.60 -12.51 -12.34
CA ILE A 61 -7.86 -11.28 -11.59
C ILE A 61 -8.72 -11.58 -10.37
N LEU A 62 -8.23 -11.11 -9.21
CA LEU A 62 -8.96 -11.09 -7.95
C LEU A 62 -9.26 -9.61 -7.61
N PRO A 63 -10.51 -9.14 -7.82
CA PRO A 63 -10.92 -7.80 -7.40
C PRO A 63 -10.76 -7.58 -5.90
N GLY A 64 -10.82 -6.32 -5.47
CA GLY A 64 -10.83 -5.98 -4.05
C GLY A 64 -11.95 -6.68 -3.28
N ILE A 65 -11.74 -6.82 -1.98
CA ILE A 65 -12.65 -7.53 -1.08
C ILE A 65 -14.10 -7.05 -1.21
N ALA A 66 -15.01 -8.02 -1.27
CA ALA A 66 -16.45 -7.80 -1.22
C ALA A 66 -16.97 -8.27 0.17
N PRO A 67 -17.39 -7.34 1.05
CA PRO A 67 -18.00 -7.73 2.33
C PRO A 67 -19.23 -8.57 2.13
N ILE A 68 -19.29 -9.72 2.79
CA ILE A 68 -20.48 -10.61 2.73
C ILE A 68 -21.71 -9.95 3.36
N ARG A 69 -21.49 -9.02 4.28
CA ARG A 69 -22.48 -8.13 4.85
C ARG A 69 -22.01 -6.68 4.69
N ASP A 70 -22.84 -5.84 4.07
CA ASP A 70 -22.49 -4.44 3.84
C ASP A 70 -22.12 -3.74 5.15
N THR A 71 -21.00 -3.01 5.14
CA THR A 71 -20.51 -2.23 6.28
C THR A 71 -21.51 -1.11 6.65
N MET A 72 -22.17 -0.55 5.64
CA MET A 72 -23.24 0.44 5.82
C MET A 72 -24.62 -0.23 5.60
N GLY A 73 -25.50 -0.07 6.57
CA GLY A 73 -26.87 -0.61 6.49
C GLY A 73 -27.00 -2.12 6.74
N GLY A 74 -25.88 -2.84 6.92
CA GLY A 74 -25.84 -4.24 7.38
C GLY A 74 -26.57 -5.27 6.50
N LYS A 75 -26.81 -4.97 5.23
CA LYS A 75 -27.51 -5.86 4.31
C LYS A 75 -26.57 -6.95 3.80
N TRP A 76 -27.05 -8.19 3.71
CA TRP A 76 -26.27 -9.28 3.13
C TRP A 76 -26.09 -9.10 1.62
N LEU A 77 -24.89 -9.37 1.10
CA LEU A 77 -24.53 -9.15 -0.30
C LEU A 77 -25.47 -9.92 -1.26
N TYR A 78 -25.82 -11.18 -0.94
CA TYR A 78 -26.74 -12.00 -1.74
C TYR A 78 -28.18 -11.43 -1.86
N GLN A 79 -28.57 -10.50 -0.98
CA GLN A 79 -29.89 -9.87 -1.03
C GLN A 79 -30.00 -8.80 -2.12
N ASN A 80 -28.85 -8.34 -2.64
CA ASN A 80 -28.81 -7.31 -3.67
C ASN A 80 -28.67 -7.91 -5.08
N LYS A 81 -29.74 -8.51 -5.59
CA LYS A 81 -29.76 -9.20 -6.88
C LYS A 81 -29.40 -8.30 -8.07
N GLY A 82 -29.64 -6.98 -7.99
CA GLY A 82 -29.30 -6.02 -9.04
C GLY A 82 -27.80 -5.98 -9.36
N LYS A 83 -26.94 -6.06 -8.35
CA LYS A 83 -25.48 -6.12 -8.54
C LYS A 83 -25.03 -7.32 -9.38
N PHE A 84 -25.66 -8.47 -9.17
CA PHE A 84 -25.31 -9.71 -9.90
C PHE A 84 -25.79 -9.70 -11.35
N LYS A 85 -26.84 -8.95 -11.67
CA LYS A 85 -27.24 -8.72 -13.06
C LYS A 85 -26.19 -7.88 -13.79
N GLU A 86 -25.74 -6.77 -13.20
CA GLU A 86 -24.67 -5.94 -13.77
C GLU A 86 -23.32 -6.71 -13.84
N LEU A 87 -23.05 -7.57 -12.84
CA LEU A 87 -21.90 -8.47 -12.84
C LEU A 87 -21.94 -9.43 -14.03
N LYS A 88 -23.09 -10.03 -14.34
CA LYS A 88 -23.23 -10.92 -15.49
C LYS A 88 -22.93 -10.21 -16.80
N GLU A 89 -23.51 -9.04 -17.02
CA GLU A 89 -23.23 -8.21 -18.20
C GLU A 89 -21.74 -7.87 -18.32
N PHE A 90 -21.08 -7.59 -17.21
CA PHE A 90 -19.66 -7.34 -17.14
C PHE A 90 -18.83 -8.59 -17.45
N MET A 91 -19.17 -9.76 -16.90
CA MET A 91 -18.46 -11.02 -17.15
C MET A 91 -18.53 -11.47 -18.61
N ASP A 92 -19.66 -11.23 -19.30
CA ASP A 92 -19.80 -11.50 -20.72
C ASP A 92 -18.78 -10.70 -21.57
N GLU A 93 -18.46 -9.47 -21.17
CA GLU A 93 -17.42 -8.65 -21.83
C GLU A 93 -16.00 -9.04 -21.35
N PHE A 94 -15.84 -9.31 -20.07
CA PHE A 94 -14.58 -9.68 -19.45
C PHE A 94 -13.98 -10.95 -20.06
N HIS A 95 -14.79 -11.98 -20.27
CA HIS A 95 -14.36 -13.28 -20.83
C HIS A 95 -13.84 -13.18 -22.27
N LYS A 96 -14.23 -12.15 -23.03
CA LYS A 96 -13.67 -11.92 -24.38
C LYS A 96 -12.15 -11.67 -24.35
N THR A 97 -11.60 -11.32 -23.21
CA THR A 97 -10.14 -11.13 -23.01
C THR A 97 -9.38 -12.43 -22.78
N GLY A 98 -10.08 -13.53 -22.51
CA GLY A 98 -9.51 -14.81 -22.09
C GLY A 98 -8.98 -14.83 -20.66
N ALA A 99 -9.09 -13.75 -19.90
CA ALA A 99 -8.77 -13.72 -18.47
C ALA A 99 -9.85 -14.42 -17.65
N LYS A 100 -9.48 -14.86 -16.43
CA LYS A 100 -10.38 -15.44 -15.43
C LYS A 100 -10.53 -14.52 -14.23
N MET A 101 -11.69 -14.61 -13.54
CA MET A 101 -11.98 -13.79 -12.38
C MET A 101 -12.51 -14.62 -11.21
N PHE A 102 -11.89 -14.44 -10.03
CA PHE A 102 -12.41 -14.94 -8.77
C PHE A 102 -12.83 -13.76 -7.90
N ILE A 103 -14.08 -13.75 -7.43
CA ILE A 103 -14.54 -12.72 -6.49
C ILE A 103 -14.05 -13.05 -5.09
N GLN A 104 -13.33 -12.12 -4.46
CA GLN A 104 -12.88 -12.27 -3.09
C GLN A 104 -13.97 -11.82 -2.12
N LEU A 105 -14.52 -12.78 -1.34
CA LEU A 105 -15.56 -12.56 -0.33
C LEU A 105 -14.95 -12.51 1.07
N THR A 106 -15.36 -11.54 1.91
CA THR A 106 -14.84 -11.39 3.28
C THR A 106 -15.91 -11.50 4.35
N ALA A 107 -15.60 -12.19 5.45
CA ALA A 107 -16.40 -12.23 6.67
C ALA A 107 -16.30 -10.93 7.50
N GLY A 108 -15.44 -10.00 7.09
CA GLY A 108 -15.19 -8.73 7.76
C GLY A 108 -13.76 -8.61 8.31
N MET A 109 -13.51 -7.48 8.99
CA MET A 109 -12.18 -7.13 9.48
C MET A 109 -11.99 -7.44 10.98
N GLY A 110 -13.09 -7.57 11.73
CA GLY A 110 -13.03 -7.82 13.18
C GLY A 110 -12.21 -6.76 13.91
N ARG A 111 -11.29 -7.19 14.79
CA ARG A 111 -10.37 -6.30 15.53
C ARG A 111 -9.46 -5.44 14.62
N SER A 112 -9.29 -5.86 13.36
CA SER A 112 -8.45 -5.13 12.39
C SER A 112 -9.19 -3.99 11.69
N MET A 113 -10.48 -3.80 11.94
CA MET A 113 -11.26 -2.67 11.40
C MET A 113 -10.62 -1.34 11.75
N ALA A 114 -10.33 -0.53 10.73
CA ALA A 114 -9.71 0.78 10.87
C ALA A 114 -10.72 1.80 11.41
N VAL A 115 -10.81 1.91 12.73
CA VAL A 115 -11.69 2.86 13.40
C VAL A 115 -11.05 4.25 13.49
N ASN A 116 -11.81 5.28 13.15
CA ASN A 116 -11.44 6.69 13.34
C ASN A 116 -12.11 7.27 14.59
N ASP A 117 -11.80 8.53 14.93
CA ASP A 117 -12.32 9.20 16.14
C ASP A 117 -13.86 9.22 16.22
N LEU A 118 -14.57 9.34 15.07
CA LEU A 118 -16.02 9.30 15.03
C LEU A 118 -16.54 7.90 15.39
N MET A 119 -15.93 6.86 14.81
CA MET A 119 -16.28 5.46 15.11
C MET A 119 -15.95 5.11 16.57
N VAL A 120 -14.84 5.60 17.13
CA VAL A 120 -14.50 5.47 18.55
C VAL A 120 -15.60 6.07 19.43
N LYS A 121 -16.12 7.27 19.09
CA LYS A 121 -17.23 7.88 19.81
C LYS A 121 -18.52 7.06 19.72
N MET A 122 -18.82 6.46 18.56
CA MET A 122 -19.98 5.57 18.38
C MET A 122 -19.87 4.32 19.28
N ILE A 123 -18.69 3.74 19.41
CA ILE A 123 -18.47 2.54 20.24
C ILE A 123 -18.58 2.88 21.73
N LYS A 124 -17.97 3.97 22.17
CA LYS A 124 -17.93 4.38 23.59
C LYS A 124 -19.26 4.94 24.12
N ASN A 125 -20.02 5.63 23.27
CA ASN A 125 -21.32 6.22 23.66
C ASN A 125 -22.45 5.31 23.19
N LYS A 126 -23.02 4.51 24.12
CA LYS A 126 -24.10 3.55 23.82
C LYS A 126 -25.32 4.19 23.16
N ALA A 127 -25.73 5.41 23.59
CA ALA A 127 -26.87 6.11 22.98
C ALA A 127 -26.56 6.50 21.53
N PHE A 128 -25.40 7.07 21.27
CA PHE A 128 -24.95 7.41 19.92
C PHE A 128 -24.80 6.16 19.06
N GLY A 129 -24.20 5.09 19.57
CA GLY A 129 -24.08 3.81 18.87
C GLY A 129 -25.41 3.20 18.50
N THR A 130 -26.40 3.27 19.40
CA THR A 130 -27.77 2.77 19.11
C THR A 130 -28.44 3.57 18.00
N ILE A 131 -28.31 4.88 17.99
CA ILE A 131 -28.85 5.76 16.95
C ILE A 131 -28.15 5.50 15.60
N ALA A 132 -26.84 5.29 15.61
CA ALA A 132 -26.03 5.06 14.41
C ALA A 132 -26.20 3.64 13.85
N LYS A 133 -26.61 2.66 14.66
CA LYS A 133 -26.65 1.23 14.33
C LYS A 133 -27.37 0.88 13.01
N PRO A 134 -28.48 1.53 12.60
CA PRO A 134 -29.09 1.25 11.31
C PRO A 134 -28.20 1.60 10.09
N ILE A 135 -27.22 2.50 10.27
CA ILE A 135 -26.28 2.93 9.22
C ILE A 135 -24.94 2.24 9.42
N PHE A 136 -24.40 2.28 10.64
CA PHE A 136 -23.11 1.66 11.01
C PHE A 136 -23.28 0.84 12.29
N ASP A 137 -23.38 -0.47 12.15
CA ASP A 137 -23.37 -1.40 13.28
C ASP A 137 -21.93 -1.71 13.70
N MET A 138 -21.32 -0.77 14.44
CA MET A 138 -19.94 -0.89 14.89
C MET A 138 -19.69 -2.13 15.77
N ASP A 139 -20.72 -2.56 16.48
CA ASP A 139 -20.72 -3.75 17.32
C ASP A 139 -20.53 -5.03 16.49
N TYR A 140 -21.14 -5.10 15.31
CA TYR A 140 -20.93 -6.19 14.35
C TYR A 140 -19.66 -6.01 13.53
N ILE A 141 -19.39 -4.80 13.01
CA ILE A 141 -18.25 -4.52 12.13
C ILE A 141 -16.91 -4.82 12.82
N CYS A 142 -16.81 -4.57 14.12
CA CYS A 142 -15.64 -4.88 14.94
C CYS A 142 -15.70 -6.26 15.63
N ALA A 143 -16.75 -7.07 15.40
CA ALA A 143 -16.85 -8.37 16.02
C ALA A 143 -15.79 -9.34 15.52
N SER A 144 -15.24 -10.16 16.43
CA SER A 144 -14.08 -11.03 16.23
C SER A 144 -14.31 -12.42 16.82
N ALA A 145 -13.28 -13.25 16.89
CA ALA A 145 -13.32 -14.51 17.62
C ALA A 145 -13.53 -14.29 19.11
N SER A 146 -12.86 -13.30 19.70
CA SER A 146 -12.88 -12.99 21.13
C SER A 146 -12.75 -11.50 21.39
N ALA A 147 -12.89 -11.09 22.65
CA ALA A 147 -12.66 -9.72 23.08
C ALA A 147 -11.16 -9.41 23.09
N THR A 148 -10.68 -8.80 22.01
CA THR A 148 -9.29 -8.44 21.81
C THR A 148 -9.15 -6.95 21.42
N PRO A 149 -8.00 -6.30 21.72
CA PRO A 149 -7.82 -4.89 21.45
C PRO A 149 -7.85 -4.60 19.94
N ASN A 150 -8.52 -3.52 19.55
CA ASN A 150 -8.52 -3.06 18.17
C ASN A 150 -7.12 -2.64 17.74
N ARG A 151 -6.78 -2.88 16.46
CA ARG A 151 -5.45 -2.54 15.93
C ARG A 151 -5.20 -1.03 15.85
N TRP A 152 -6.26 -0.23 15.66
CA TRP A 152 -6.18 1.19 15.34
C TRP A 152 -6.52 2.13 16.50
N ALA A 153 -7.21 1.63 17.52
CA ALA A 153 -7.56 2.40 18.70
C ALA A 153 -7.25 1.61 19.97
N ASP A 154 -6.54 2.25 20.92
CA ASP A 154 -5.95 1.56 22.08
C ASP A 154 -6.97 1.01 23.07
N ASP A 155 -8.06 1.72 23.22
CA ASP A 155 -9.08 1.50 24.24
C ASP A 155 -10.41 0.95 23.67
N ILE A 156 -10.36 0.43 22.44
CA ILE A 156 -11.49 -0.26 21.79
C ILE A 156 -11.20 -1.75 21.75
N TYR A 157 -12.19 -2.54 22.15
CA TYR A 157 -12.14 -4.00 22.10
C TYR A 157 -13.24 -4.55 21.20
N SER A 158 -12.91 -5.62 20.46
CA SER A 158 -13.89 -6.39 19.71
C SER A 158 -14.80 -7.17 20.67
N ARG A 159 -16.01 -7.52 20.23
CA ARG A 159 -16.84 -8.54 20.89
C ARG A 159 -16.73 -9.90 20.18
N PRO A 160 -16.94 -11.02 20.88
CA PRO A 160 -17.06 -12.32 20.21
C PRO A 160 -18.28 -12.35 19.27
N LEU A 161 -18.11 -12.95 18.08
CA LEU A 161 -19.24 -13.40 17.26
C LEU A 161 -19.98 -14.52 17.99
N THR A 162 -21.30 -14.51 17.96
CA THR A 162 -22.09 -15.64 18.42
C THR A 162 -22.07 -16.77 17.39
N VAL A 163 -22.32 -18.01 17.83
CA VAL A 163 -22.40 -19.19 16.95
C VAL A 163 -23.48 -18.98 15.86
N VAL A 164 -24.59 -18.34 16.21
CA VAL A 164 -25.66 -18.00 15.25
C VAL A 164 -25.17 -17.04 14.17
N GLU A 165 -24.39 -16.03 14.53
CA GLU A 165 -23.80 -15.09 13.55
C GLU A 165 -22.79 -15.82 12.65
N ILE A 166 -21.99 -16.74 13.19
CA ILE A 166 -21.04 -17.56 12.40
C ILE A 166 -21.80 -18.38 11.35
N HIS A 167 -22.86 -19.08 11.74
CA HIS A 167 -23.69 -19.87 10.81
C HIS A 167 -24.34 -18.98 9.73
N GLN A 168 -24.82 -17.78 10.10
CA GLN A 168 -25.38 -16.82 9.13
C GLN A 168 -24.31 -16.35 8.11
N ILE A 169 -23.08 -16.16 8.56
CA ILE A 169 -21.96 -15.79 7.68
C ILE A 169 -21.65 -16.94 6.71
N VAL A 170 -21.55 -18.18 7.20
CA VAL A 170 -21.33 -19.38 6.36
C VAL A 170 -22.41 -19.52 5.28
N GLU A 171 -23.67 -19.38 5.67
CA GLU A 171 -24.81 -19.43 4.74
C GLU A 171 -24.74 -18.30 3.70
N ALA A 172 -24.36 -17.08 4.13
CA ALA A 172 -24.22 -15.93 3.24
C ALA A 172 -23.10 -16.11 2.22
N PHE A 173 -21.98 -16.73 2.59
CA PHE A 173 -20.91 -17.11 1.63
C PHE A 173 -21.46 -18.04 0.55
N ALA A 174 -22.14 -19.13 0.92
CA ALA A 174 -22.70 -20.09 -0.03
C ALA A 174 -23.72 -19.45 -0.99
N LYS A 175 -24.66 -18.66 -0.45
CA LYS A 175 -25.66 -17.95 -1.27
C LYS A 175 -25.03 -16.93 -2.21
N THR A 176 -24.02 -16.20 -1.76
CA THR A 176 -23.31 -15.21 -2.58
C THR A 176 -22.46 -15.88 -3.65
N ALA A 177 -21.75 -16.95 -3.31
CA ALA A 177 -20.96 -17.75 -4.27
C ALA A 177 -21.86 -18.29 -5.41
N LYS A 178 -23.05 -18.78 -5.08
CA LYS A 178 -24.02 -19.24 -6.09
C LYS A 178 -24.42 -18.13 -7.05
N LEU A 179 -24.71 -16.92 -6.54
CA LEU A 179 -25.05 -15.77 -7.39
C LEU A 179 -23.86 -15.31 -8.25
N CYS A 180 -22.62 -15.38 -7.74
CA CYS A 180 -21.43 -15.13 -8.52
C CYS A 180 -21.26 -16.16 -9.65
N MET A 181 -21.41 -17.46 -9.35
CA MET A 181 -21.36 -18.54 -10.33
C MET A 181 -22.42 -18.35 -11.42
N ASP A 182 -23.66 -18.04 -11.04
CA ASP A 182 -24.78 -17.82 -11.99
C ASP A 182 -24.57 -16.54 -12.85
N ALA A 183 -23.74 -15.60 -12.37
CA ALA A 183 -23.31 -14.41 -13.11
C ALA A 183 -22.08 -14.68 -14.01
N GLY A 184 -21.56 -15.91 -14.06
CA GLY A 184 -20.43 -16.29 -14.90
C GLY A 184 -19.06 -16.03 -14.27
N VAL A 185 -18.97 -15.79 -12.96
CA VAL A 185 -17.68 -15.70 -12.25
C VAL A 185 -17.01 -17.07 -12.23
N ASP A 186 -15.71 -17.12 -12.48
CA ASP A 186 -14.95 -18.38 -12.66
C ASP A 186 -14.62 -19.09 -11.34
N GLY A 187 -14.68 -18.40 -10.19
CA GLY A 187 -14.44 -18.98 -8.88
C GLY A 187 -14.59 -17.95 -7.75
N ILE A 188 -14.44 -18.41 -6.51
CA ILE A 188 -14.46 -17.55 -5.31
C ILE A 188 -13.10 -17.62 -4.63
N GLU A 189 -12.61 -16.48 -4.12
CA GLU A 189 -11.55 -16.47 -3.12
C GLU A 189 -12.16 -16.13 -1.76
N VAL A 190 -11.95 -17.02 -0.78
CA VAL A 190 -12.34 -16.76 0.62
C VAL A 190 -11.29 -15.86 1.26
N HIS A 191 -11.70 -14.70 1.71
CA HIS A 191 -10.88 -13.76 2.46
C HIS A 191 -11.25 -13.80 3.95
N ALA A 192 -10.43 -14.21 4.92
CA ALA A 192 -9.14 -14.82 4.68
C ALA A 192 -8.66 -15.46 5.98
N VAL A 193 -7.92 -16.48 5.86
CA VAL A 193 -7.00 -16.95 6.89
C VAL A 193 -5.68 -16.19 6.65
N HIS A 194 -5.74 -14.87 6.75
CA HIS A 194 -4.72 -13.95 6.27
C HIS A 194 -4.81 -12.61 6.99
N GLU A 195 -3.68 -11.97 7.22
CA GLU A 195 -3.50 -10.57 7.65
C GLU A 195 -4.26 -10.20 8.95
N GLY A 196 -4.69 -11.19 9.74
CA GLY A 196 -5.45 -10.94 10.96
C GLY A 196 -6.88 -10.40 10.71
N TYR A 197 -7.51 -10.74 9.58
CA TYR A 197 -8.94 -10.53 9.34
C TYR A 197 -9.80 -11.51 10.16
N THR A 198 -11.12 -11.40 10.09
CA THR A 198 -12.02 -12.14 10.98
C THR A 198 -11.74 -13.64 10.99
N LEU A 199 -11.60 -14.32 9.85
CA LEU A 199 -11.33 -15.75 9.82
C LEU A 199 -9.95 -16.09 10.43
N ASP A 200 -8.94 -15.28 10.16
CA ASP A 200 -7.60 -15.45 10.70
C ASP A 200 -7.58 -15.25 12.24
N GLN A 201 -8.42 -14.31 12.75
CA GLN A 201 -8.60 -14.12 14.19
C GLN A 201 -9.17 -15.37 14.89
N PHE A 202 -9.92 -16.21 14.17
CA PHE A 202 -10.39 -17.49 14.67
C PHE A 202 -9.28 -18.55 14.70
N THR A 203 -8.35 -18.54 13.73
CA THR A 203 -7.32 -19.56 13.62
C THR A 203 -6.17 -19.39 14.62
N MET A 204 -5.83 -18.13 14.98
CA MET A 204 -4.69 -17.83 15.86
C MET A 204 -5.06 -17.89 17.34
N LYS A 205 -4.22 -18.56 18.14
CA LYS A 205 -4.46 -18.77 19.59
C LYS A 205 -4.54 -17.45 20.37
N TYR A 206 -3.70 -16.47 20.05
CA TYR A 206 -3.66 -15.20 20.81
C TYR A 206 -4.88 -14.31 20.59
N THR A 207 -5.60 -14.48 19.48
CA THR A 207 -6.84 -13.77 19.16
C THR A 207 -8.10 -14.58 19.41
N ASN A 208 -7.99 -15.92 19.50
CA ASN A 208 -9.12 -16.82 19.74
C ASN A 208 -9.03 -17.47 21.12
N GLN A 209 -9.77 -16.94 22.07
CA GLN A 209 -9.89 -17.41 23.44
C GLN A 209 -11.25 -18.08 23.72
N ARG A 210 -11.92 -18.57 22.66
CA ARG A 210 -13.23 -19.22 22.75
C ARG A 210 -13.12 -20.59 23.41
N THR A 211 -14.19 -20.99 24.09
CA THR A 211 -14.35 -22.31 24.74
C THR A 211 -15.44 -23.18 24.10
N ASP A 212 -16.08 -22.68 23.05
CA ASP A 212 -17.05 -23.41 22.24
C ASP A 212 -16.38 -24.16 21.07
N GLU A 213 -17.19 -24.71 20.15
CA GLU A 213 -16.74 -25.50 19.00
C GLU A 213 -15.87 -24.73 17.98
N TYR A 214 -15.68 -23.42 18.15
CA TYR A 214 -14.83 -22.57 17.31
C TYR A 214 -13.53 -22.16 18.02
N GLY A 215 -13.20 -22.72 19.19
CA GLY A 215 -12.01 -22.38 19.95
C GLY A 215 -11.30 -23.58 20.57
N GLY A 216 -10.15 -23.34 21.19
CA GLY A 216 -9.33 -24.36 21.84
C GLY A 216 -8.48 -25.18 20.87
N SER A 217 -8.94 -26.33 20.41
CA SER A 217 -8.17 -27.21 19.54
C SER A 217 -7.87 -26.60 18.16
N PHE A 218 -6.88 -27.16 17.48
CA PHE A 218 -6.56 -26.76 16.11
C PHE A 218 -7.78 -26.89 15.19
N GLU A 219 -8.45 -28.03 15.21
CA GLU A 219 -9.61 -28.33 14.35
C GLU A 219 -10.76 -27.33 14.61
N ASN A 220 -11.00 -26.99 15.87
CA ASN A 220 -12.02 -26.00 16.23
C ASN A 220 -11.67 -24.58 15.76
N ARG A 221 -10.40 -24.17 15.89
CA ARG A 221 -9.95 -22.87 15.43
C ARG A 221 -10.05 -22.70 13.89
N TYR A 222 -9.86 -23.81 13.15
CA TYR A 222 -9.98 -23.82 11.69
C TYR A 222 -11.37 -24.23 11.19
N ARG A 223 -12.32 -24.54 12.06
CA ARG A 223 -13.69 -24.94 11.71
C ARG A 223 -14.40 -23.90 10.83
N PHE A 224 -14.30 -22.62 11.15
CA PHE A 224 -15.01 -21.58 10.43
C PHE A 224 -14.63 -21.51 8.94
N PRO A 225 -13.36 -21.37 8.52
CA PRO A 225 -12.99 -21.44 7.11
C PRO A 225 -13.32 -22.79 6.44
N VAL A 226 -13.31 -23.91 7.16
CA VAL A 226 -13.72 -25.21 6.65
C VAL A 226 -15.22 -25.24 6.35
N GLU A 227 -16.06 -24.76 7.25
CA GLU A 227 -17.52 -24.71 7.04
C GLU A 227 -17.89 -23.81 5.84
N ILE A 228 -17.14 -22.72 5.62
CA ILE A 228 -17.35 -21.83 4.47
C ILE A 228 -17.09 -22.58 3.15
N VAL A 229 -15.92 -23.21 2.98
CA VAL A 229 -15.61 -23.91 1.73
C VAL A 229 -16.58 -25.08 1.50
N THR A 230 -16.89 -25.84 2.55
CA THR A 230 -17.86 -26.96 2.50
C THR A 230 -19.25 -26.46 2.03
N ALA A 231 -19.72 -25.35 2.58
CA ALA A 231 -21.02 -24.77 2.20
C ALA A 231 -21.02 -24.25 0.75
N ILE A 232 -19.92 -23.65 0.30
CA ILE A 232 -19.77 -23.20 -1.11
C ILE A 232 -19.78 -24.40 -2.05
N LYS A 233 -18.96 -25.42 -1.78
CA LYS A 233 -18.87 -26.64 -2.61
C LYS A 233 -20.21 -27.37 -2.68
N LYS A 234 -20.90 -27.52 -1.55
CA LYS A 234 -22.27 -28.10 -1.50
C LYS A 234 -23.27 -27.34 -2.35
N THR A 235 -23.12 -26.02 -2.48
CA THR A 235 -24.10 -25.15 -3.16
C THR A 235 -23.76 -24.97 -4.64
N CYS A 236 -22.48 -24.88 -4.98
CA CYS A 236 -22.00 -24.58 -6.33
C CYS A 236 -21.48 -25.81 -7.08
N GLY A 237 -21.26 -26.93 -6.40
CA GLY A 237 -20.66 -28.15 -6.95
C GLY A 237 -19.16 -28.22 -6.68
N ASP A 238 -18.62 -29.44 -6.66
CA ASP A 238 -17.21 -29.68 -6.34
C ASP A 238 -16.22 -29.11 -7.37
N ASP A 239 -16.66 -29.02 -8.64
CA ASP A 239 -15.86 -28.47 -9.72
C ASP A 239 -15.75 -26.92 -9.70
N PHE A 240 -16.59 -26.22 -8.93
CA PHE A 240 -16.50 -24.76 -8.83
C PHE A 240 -15.29 -24.36 -7.98
N PRO A 241 -14.27 -23.65 -8.55
CA PRO A 241 -13.04 -23.36 -7.84
C PRO A 241 -13.24 -22.44 -6.62
N VAL A 242 -12.63 -22.82 -5.49
CA VAL A 242 -12.58 -22.01 -4.28
C VAL A 242 -11.12 -21.82 -3.84
N SER A 243 -10.63 -20.61 -3.95
CA SER A 243 -9.30 -20.20 -3.46
C SER A 243 -9.38 -19.70 -2.03
N LEU A 244 -8.26 -19.78 -1.31
CA LEU A 244 -8.10 -19.17 0.00
C LEU A 244 -6.97 -18.16 -0.01
N ARG A 245 -7.24 -16.93 0.46
CA ARG A 245 -6.17 -15.98 0.80
C ARG A 245 -5.56 -16.41 2.14
N TYR A 246 -4.25 -16.67 2.16
CA TYR A 246 -3.59 -17.36 3.26
C TYR A 246 -2.27 -16.71 3.67
N SER A 247 -2.13 -16.32 4.94
CA SER A 247 -0.82 -15.96 5.52
C SER A 247 -0.10 -17.22 6.00
N VAL A 248 1.09 -17.47 5.46
CA VAL A 248 1.90 -18.63 5.85
C VAL A 248 2.35 -18.49 7.28
N THR A 249 3.02 -17.39 7.63
CA THR A 249 3.39 -17.08 9.01
C THR A 249 2.89 -15.69 9.40
N SER A 250 2.51 -15.52 10.67
CA SER A 250 1.96 -14.25 11.15
C SER A 250 3.02 -13.18 11.37
N LYS A 251 4.27 -13.56 11.63
CA LYS A 251 5.39 -12.64 11.94
C LYS A 251 5.07 -11.66 13.08
N THR A 252 4.34 -12.14 14.10
CA THR A 252 3.71 -11.32 15.13
C THR A 252 4.20 -11.71 16.52
N LYS A 253 4.74 -10.74 17.28
CA LYS A 253 5.23 -10.90 18.67
C LYS A 253 4.15 -10.63 19.72
N GLY A 254 3.08 -9.96 19.32
CA GLY A 254 1.98 -9.54 20.19
C GLY A 254 1.07 -8.53 19.50
N PHE A 255 0.07 -8.04 20.21
CA PHE A 255 -0.78 -6.98 19.67
C PHE A 255 0.06 -5.74 19.32
N ARG A 256 -0.02 -5.30 18.06
CA ARG A 256 0.69 -4.15 17.49
C ARG A 256 2.21 -4.31 17.41
N GLN A 257 2.72 -5.51 17.51
CA GLN A 257 4.15 -5.82 17.48
C GLN A 257 4.44 -6.92 16.47
N GLY A 258 5.12 -6.57 15.39
CA GLY A 258 5.61 -7.50 14.39
C GLY A 258 7.10 -7.82 14.57
N ALA A 259 7.56 -8.87 13.92
CA ALA A 259 8.99 -9.20 13.78
C ALA A 259 9.50 -8.64 12.45
N VAL A 260 10.58 -7.85 12.49
CA VAL A 260 11.20 -7.29 11.27
C VAL A 260 12.11 -8.32 10.59
N PRO A 261 12.45 -8.15 9.29
CA PRO A 261 13.42 -9.02 8.64
C PRO A 261 14.75 -9.08 9.39
N GLY A 262 15.25 -10.31 9.62
CA GLY A 262 16.47 -10.57 10.39
C GLY A 262 16.29 -10.62 11.90
N GLU A 263 15.08 -10.50 12.41
CA GLU A 263 14.71 -10.78 13.79
C GLU A 263 14.19 -12.23 13.90
N ASP A 264 15.12 -13.19 13.99
CA ASP A 264 14.76 -14.62 13.90
C ASP A 264 14.49 -15.27 15.28
N ASP A 265 14.92 -14.64 16.37
CA ASP A 265 14.79 -15.16 17.75
C ASP A 265 13.50 -14.72 18.48
N PHE A 266 12.47 -14.30 17.74
CA PHE A 266 11.20 -13.89 18.36
C PHE A 266 10.26 -15.07 18.63
N ILE A 267 9.38 -14.90 19.61
CA ILE A 267 8.31 -15.85 19.88
C ILE A 267 7.09 -15.48 19.02
N GLU A 268 6.74 -16.33 18.06
CA GLU A 268 5.54 -16.17 17.25
C GLU A 268 4.29 -16.47 18.10
N VAL A 269 3.41 -15.47 18.24
CA VAL A 269 2.13 -15.64 18.97
C VAL A 269 0.96 -15.98 18.04
N GLY A 270 1.12 -15.72 16.74
CA GLY A 270 0.14 -16.05 15.70
C GLY A 270 0.30 -17.47 15.15
N ARG A 271 0.36 -17.59 13.83
CA ARG A 271 0.63 -18.85 13.12
C ARG A 271 2.12 -18.93 12.84
N ASP A 272 2.79 -19.93 13.40
CA ASP A 272 4.15 -20.31 13.05
C ASP A 272 4.19 -21.25 11.83
N MET A 273 5.38 -21.66 11.42
CA MET A 273 5.53 -22.52 10.24
C MET A 273 4.98 -23.93 10.49
N GLU A 274 5.17 -24.51 11.69
CA GLU A 274 4.69 -25.84 12.02
C GLU A 274 3.15 -25.92 11.97
N GLU A 275 2.47 -24.95 12.57
CA GLU A 275 1.00 -24.86 12.46
C GLU A 275 0.57 -24.60 11.01
N SER A 276 1.35 -23.83 10.24
CA SER A 276 1.05 -23.50 8.85
C SER A 276 1.10 -24.73 7.93
N GLU A 277 2.10 -25.59 8.08
CA GLU A 277 2.21 -26.86 7.35
C GLU A 277 0.96 -27.73 7.53
N LYS A 278 0.55 -27.91 8.80
CA LYS A 278 -0.67 -28.65 9.15
C LYS A 278 -1.92 -27.97 8.60
N ALA A 279 -2.00 -26.64 8.71
CA ALA A 279 -3.16 -25.88 8.29
C ALA A 279 -3.34 -25.86 6.78
N ALA A 280 -2.28 -25.69 5.99
CA ALA A 280 -2.34 -25.71 4.53
C ALA A 280 -2.90 -27.05 4.02
N LYS A 281 -2.40 -28.17 4.54
CA LYS A 281 -2.90 -29.51 4.22
C LYS A 281 -4.36 -29.70 4.66
N PHE A 282 -4.70 -29.30 5.88
CA PHE A 282 -6.06 -29.42 6.42
C PHE A 282 -7.10 -28.64 5.61
N LEU A 283 -6.73 -27.43 5.17
CA LEU A 283 -7.59 -26.55 4.35
C LEU A 283 -7.74 -27.09 2.91
N GLN A 284 -6.65 -27.62 2.31
CA GLN A 284 -6.76 -28.33 1.05
C GLN A 284 -7.73 -29.52 1.16
N ASP A 285 -7.59 -30.35 2.19
CA ASP A 285 -8.41 -31.54 2.37
C ASP A 285 -9.89 -31.18 2.65
N ALA A 286 -10.15 -29.97 3.15
CA ALA A 286 -11.50 -29.44 3.33
C ALA A 286 -12.17 -28.97 2.02
N GLY A 287 -11.40 -28.83 0.91
CA GLY A 287 -11.95 -28.51 -0.42
C GLY A 287 -11.50 -27.19 -1.04
N TYR A 288 -10.48 -26.51 -0.49
CA TYR A 288 -9.86 -25.39 -1.18
C TYR A 288 -9.03 -25.87 -2.38
N ASP A 289 -9.12 -25.19 -3.52
CA ASP A 289 -8.47 -25.56 -4.78
C ASP A 289 -7.19 -24.76 -5.08
N MET A 290 -6.91 -23.70 -4.33
CA MET A 290 -5.72 -22.86 -4.48
C MET A 290 -5.43 -22.12 -3.17
N LEU A 291 -4.14 -21.96 -2.84
CA LEU A 291 -3.68 -21.06 -1.80
C LEU A 291 -3.02 -19.82 -2.43
N ASN A 292 -3.55 -18.64 -2.14
CA ASN A 292 -2.98 -17.35 -2.53
C ASN A 292 -2.26 -16.76 -1.31
N CYS A 293 -0.93 -16.88 -1.28
CA CYS A 293 -0.12 -16.78 -0.09
C CYS A 293 0.71 -15.51 0.02
N ASP A 294 0.90 -15.07 1.26
CA ASP A 294 1.94 -14.14 1.73
C ASP A 294 2.22 -14.39 3.23
N ASN A 295 2.76 -13.40 3.95
CA ASN A 295 2.99 -13.43 5.40
C ASN A 295 2.35 -12.22 6.07
N GLY A 296 2.28 -12.28 7.40
CA GLY A 296 1.97 -11.14 8.25
C GLY A 296 0.50 -11.03 8.65
N THR A 297 0.30 -10.13 9.60
CA THR A 297 -1.01 -9.69 10.10
C THR A 297 -1.06 -8.16 10.12
N TYR A 298 -2.18 -7.55 10.54
CA TYR A 298 -2.20 -6.10 10.81
C TYR A 298 -1.25 -5.67 11.94
N ASP A 299 -0.82 -6.59 12.80
CA ASP A 299 0.16 -6.31 13.86
C ASP A 299 1.61 -6.29 13.31
N SER A 300 1.84 -6.96 12.17
CA SER A 300 3.09 -7.02 11.39
C SER A 300 2.87 -6.60 9.92
N TRP A 301 2.12 -5.53 9.71
CA TRP A 301 1.48 -5.19 8.43
C TRP A 301 2.44 -4.98 7.26
N TYR A 302 3.69 -4.66 7.53
CA TYR A 302 4.74 -4.53 6.52
C TYR A 302 5.16 -5.86 5.86
N TRP A 303 4.72 -7.04 6.35
CA TRP A 303 4.88 -8.31 5.65
C TRP A 303 3.77 -8.53 4.62
N ALA A 304 2.52 -8.25 4.99
CA ALA A 304 1.37 -8.38 4.08
C ALA A 304 1.34 -7.27 3.02
N HIS A 305 1.76 -6.06 3.40
CA HIS A 305 1.86 -4.90 2.52
C HIS A 305 3.28 -4.32 2.53
N PRO A 306 4.26 -5.00 1.88
CA PRO A 306 5.67 -4.63 2.02
C PRO A 306 5.96 -3.21 1.49
N PRO A 307 6.48 -2.29 2.36
CA PRO A 307 6.95 -0.97 1.93
C PRO A 307 8.29 -1.04 1.19
N ALA A 308 8.81 0.12 0.77
CA ALA A 308 10.11 0.22 0.11
C ALA A 308 11.25 -0.42 0.92
N TYR A 309 11.18 -0.34 2.24
CA TYR A 309 12.20 -0.86 3.18
C TYR A 309 12.30 -2.40 3.23
N MET A 310 11.22 -3.10 2.86
CA MET A 310 11.18 -4.56 2.86
C MET A 310 11.92 -5.10 1.63
N PRO A 311 12.62 -6.24 1.76
CA PRO A 311 13.25 -6.90 0.61
C PRO A 311 12.26 -7.21 -0.51
N GLU A 312 12.73 -7.24 -1.76
CA GLU A 312 11.96 -7.84 -2.85
C GLU A 312 11.76 -9.33 -2.60
N ASN A 313 10.62 -9.85 -3.07
CA ASN A 313 10.26 -11.27 -2.93
C ASN A 313 10.25 -11.77 -1.47
N CYS A 314 9.97 -10.89 -0.51
CA CYS A 314 10.13 -11.12 0.94
C CYS A 314 9.36 -12.32 1.49
N ASN A 315 8.28 -12.75 0.84
CA ASN A 315 7.45 -13.87 1.28
C ASN A 315 7.80 -15.21 0.58
N LEU A 316 8.67 -15.18 -0.45
CA LEU A 316 8.90 -16.33 -1.33
C LEU A 316 9.43 -17.56 -0.58
N SER A 317 10.35 -17.39 0.37
CA SER A 317 10.92 -18.50 1.11
C SER A 317 9.86 -19.30 1.86
N ASP A 318 9.04 -18.61 2.66
CA ASP A 318 8.00 -19.25 3.47
C ASP A 318 6.90 -19.87 2.61
N VAL A 319 6.49 -19.17 1.54
CA VAL A 319 5.46 -19.66 0.60
C VAL A 319 5.96 -20.89 -0.18
N SER A 320 7.22 -20.89 -0.63
CA SER A 320 7.83 -22.04 -1.30
C SER A 320 7.93 -23.24 -0.39
N HIS A 321 8.14 -23.03 0.90
CA HIS A 321 8.14 -24.11 1.89
C HIS A 321 6.77 -24.79 1.97
N ILE A 322 5.69 -24.00 2.07
CA ILE A 322 4.31 -24.53 2.15
C ILE A 322 3.91 -25.29 0.87
N LYS A 323 4.46 -24.94 -0.30
CA LYS A 323 4.20 -25.69 -1.54
C LYS A 323 4.53 -27.18 -1.41
N ASN A 324 5.46 -27.57 -0.55
CA ASN A 324 5.82 -28.97 -0.33
C ASN A 324 4.75 -29.79 0.46
N PHE A 325 3.80 -29.13 1.09
CA PHE A 325 2.79 -29.76 1.94
C PHE A 325 1.41 -29.88 1.28
N VAL A 326 1.26 -29.27 0.10
CA VAL A 326 0.00 -29.26 -0.65
C VAL A 326 0.19 -29.67 -2.11
N THR A 327 -0.85 -30.22 -2.70
CA THR A 327 -0.89 -30.61 -4.14
C THR A 327 -1.65 -29.58 -5.00
N ILE A 328 -2.47 -28.74 -4.35
CA ILE A 328 -3.16 -27.64 -5.01
C ILE A 328 -2.17 -26.53 -5.39
N PRO A 329 -2.52 -25.69 -6.39
CA PRO A 329 -1.70 -24.57 -6.78
C PRO A 329 -1.45 -23.58 -5.63
N VAL A 330 -0.23 -23.04 -5.63
CA VAL A 330 0.22 -22.00 -4.69
C VAL A 330 0.69 -20.77 -5.45
N VAL A 331 0.11 -19.61 -5.10
CA VAL A 331 0.48 -18.29 -5.61
C VAL A 331 1.22 -17.54 -4.51
N CYS A 332 2.33 -16.88 -4.84
CA CYS A 332 3.07 -16.04 -3.88
C CYS A 332 2.91 -14.56 -4.23
N ALA A 333 2.54 -13.76 -3.23
CA ALA A 333 2.54 -12.29 -3.28
C ALA A 333 3.53 -11.69 -2.27
N GLY A 334 3.99 -10.45 -2.50
CA GLY A 334 4.91 -9.71 -1.63
C GLY A 334 6.15 -9.19 -2.37
N LYS A 335 6.02 -8.06 -3.05
CA LYS A 335 7.08 -7.44 -3.87
C LYS A 335 7.71 -8.42 -4.89
N MET A 336 6.92 -9.35 -5.44
CA MET A 336 7.42 -10.33 -6.41
C MET A 336 7.93 -9.62 -7.68
N THR A 337 9.12 -10.03 -8.12
CA THR A 337 9.72 -9.57 -9.37
C THR A 337 9.56 -10.62 -10.47
N PRO A 338 9.39 -10.24 -11.76
CA PRO A 338 9.16 -11.19 -12.85
C PRO A 338 10.26 -12.25 -12.97
N SER A 339 11.54 -11.86 -12.85
CA SER A 339 12.69 -12.77 -12.97
C SER A 339 12.70 -13.83 -11.87
N VAL A 340 12.50 -13.41 -10.61
CA VAL A 340 12.47 -14.33 -9.46
C VAL A 340 11.20 -15.20 -9.49
N GLY A 341 10.06 -14.62 -9.86
CA GLY A 341 8.80 -15.37 -10.03
C GLY A 341 8.92 -16.44 -11.11
N ALA A 342 9.48 -16.10 -12.29
CA ALA A 342 9.72 -17.04 -13.36
C ALA A 342 10.67 -18.19 -12.94
N LYS A 343 11.76 -17.85 -12.24
CA LYS A 343 12.69 -18.84 -11.70
C LYS A 343 12.01 -19.77 -10.70
N ALA A 344 11.25 -19.24 -9.74
CA ALA A 344 10.56 -20.04 -8.74
C ALA A 344 9.51 -20.99 -9.36
N ILE A 345 8.84 -20.57 -10.43
CA ILE A 345 7.89 -21.41 -11.16
C ILE A 345 8.62 -22.53 -11.93
N LYS A 346 9.74 -22.23 -12.60
CA LYS A 346 10.58 -23.25 -13.28
C LYS A 346 11.14 -24.29 -12.29
N GLU A 347 11.41 -23.88 -11.07
CA GLU A 347 11.89 -24.76 -9.98
C GLU A 347 10.75 -25.44 -9.21
N GLU A 348 9.50 -25.32 -9.67
CA GLU A 348 8.29 -25.89 -9.06
C GLU A 348 8.04 -25.44 -7.60
N LYS A 349 8.61 -24.31 -7.22
CA LYS A 349 8.43 -23.68 -5.90
C LYS A 349 7.11 -22.91 -5.78
N LEU A 350 6.54 -22.53 -6.91
CA LEU A 350 5.26 -21.85 -7.07
C LEU A 350 4.56 -22.31 -8.34
N ASP A 351 3.25 -22.10 -8.41
CA ASP A 351 2.48 -22.31 -9.63
C ASP A 351 2.23 -21.02 -10.41
N ALA A 352 2.10 -19.86 -9.68
CA ALA A 352 1.95 -18.56 -10.30
C ALA A 352 2.47 -17.43 -9.41
N MET A 353 2.78 -16.31 -10.04
CA MET A 353 3.24 -15.08 -9.38
C MET A 353 2.07 -14.15 -9.09
N GLY A 354 1.90 -13.78 -7.81
CA GLY A 354 0.91 -12.82 -7.34
C GLY A 354 1.46 -11.39 -7.32
N VAL A 355 0.77 -10.48 -7.98
CA VAL A 355 1.13 -9.06 -8.06
C VAL A 355 -0.10 -8.20 -7.78
N ALA A 356 0.08 -7.11 -7.04
CA ALA A 356 -1.01 -6.18 -6.74
C ALA A 356 -0.67 -4.76 -7.19
N ARG A 357 0.12 -4.03 -6.43
CA ARG A 357 0.34 -2.58 -6.59
C ARG A 357 0.96 -2.16 -7.92
N GLN A 358 1.72 -3.04 -8.59
CA GLN A 358 2.24 -2.77 -9.94
C GLN A 358 1.10 -2.53 -10.95
N PHE A 359 -0.05 -3.19 -10.78
CA PHE A 359 -1.24 -2.96 -11.60
C PHE A 359 -1.90 -1.59 -11.38
N LEU A 360 -1.63 -0.94 -10.25
CA LEU A 360 -2.05 0.45 -10.01
C LEU A 360 -1.12 1.45 -10.71
N ALA A 361 0.19 1.16 -10.72
CA ALA A 361 1.19 2.02 -11.31
C ALA A 361 1.15 2.02 -12.85
N ASP A 362 1.02 0.82 -13.44
CA ASP A 362 1.00 0.61 -14.89
C ASP A 362 -0.02 -0.48 -15.27
N PRO A 363 -1.13 -0.13 -15.92
CA PRO A 363 -2.15 -1.10 -16.35
C PRO A 363 -1.66 -2.06 -17.44
N THR A 364 -0.62 -1.70 -18.19
CA THR A 364 -0.13 -2.41 -19.37
C THR A 364 1.15 -3.20 -19.14
N TRP A 365 1.62 -3.26 -17.88
CA TRP A 365 2.93 -3.82 -17.55
C TRP A 365 3.12 -5.29 -18.00
N VAL A 366 2.04 -6.11 -17.97
CA VAL A 366 2.11 -7.51 -18.41
C VAL A 366 2.32 -7.60 -19.91
N THR A 367 1.60 -6.78 -20.69
CA THR A 367 1.80 -6.67 -22.14
C THR A 367 3.20 -6.19 -22.48
N LYS A 368 3.69 -5.15 -21.79
CA LYS A 368 5.05 -4.65 -21.97
C LYS A 368 6.11 -5.72 -21.68
N LEU A 369 5.92 -6.51 -20.61
CA LEU A 369 6.81 -7.63 -20.29
C LEU A 369 6.79 -8.69 -21.39
N MET A 370 5.61 -9.05 -21.89
CA MET A 370 5.42 -10.02 -22.96
C MET A 370 6.06 -9.55 -24.29
N GLU A 371 6.01 -8.25 -24.59
CA GLU A 371 6.50 -7.65 -25.83
C GLU A 371 7.97 -7.17 -25.76
N ASP A 372 8.69 -7.47 -24.66
CA ASP A 372 10.09 -7.05 -24.45
C ASP A 372 10.29 -5.53 -24.31
N HIS A 373 9.28 -4.86 -23.76
CA HIS A 373 9.28 -3.43 -23.46
C HIS A 373 9.39 -3.17 -21.95
N GLU A 374 10.16 -3.98 -21.24
CA GLU A 374 10.29 -3.90 -19.76
C GLU A 374 10.76 -2.52 -19.29
N ALA A 375 11.66 -1.87 -20.04
CA ALA A 375 12.13 -0.53 -19.73
C ALA A 375 11.03 0.54 -19.74
N ASP A 376 9.91 0.30 -20.42
CA ASP A 376 8.77 1.20 -20.50
C ASP A 376 7.75 0.99 -19.37
N ILE A 377 7.96 -0.02 -18.51
CA ILE A 377 7.10 -0.27 -17.36
C ILE A 377 7.32 0.84 -16.33
N LYS A 378 6.23 1.56 -15.96
CA LYS A 378 6.25 2.51 -14.84
C LYS A 378 6.27 1.72 -13.53
N PRO A 379 7.36 1.74 -12.74
CA PRO A 379 7.49 0.87 -11.58
C PRO A 379 6.63 1.31 -10.41
N CYS A 380 6.03 0.37 -9.67
CA CYS A 380 5.50 0.65 -8.34
C CYS A 380 6.66 0.86 -7.36
N ILE A 381 6.71 2.00 -6.69
CA ILE A 381 7.77 2.37 -5.74
C ILE A 381 7.47 1.98 -4.28
N HIS A 382 6.42 1.22 -4.03
CA HIS A 382 6.03 0.73 -2.70
C HIS A 382 5.88 1.82 -1.61
N CYS A 383 5.45 3.03 -2.01
CA CYS A 383 5.33 4.20 -1.12
C CYS A 383 4.10 4.19 -0.22
N HIS A 384 3.03 3.49 -0.58
CA HIS A 384 1.71 3.47 0.08
C HIS A 384 0.99 4.83 0.18
N ASN A 385 1.45 5.88 -0.49
CA ASN A 385 0.92 7.24 -0.33
C ASN A 385 -0.50 7.44 -0.87
N ALA A 386 -1.03 6.49 -1.65
CA ALA A 386 -2.37 6.58 -2.23
C ALA A 386 -3.14 5.26 -2.22
N CYS A 387 -2.47 4.10 -2.33
CA CYS A 387 -3.14 2.80 -2.31
C CYS A 387 -3.58 2.40 -0.88
N PHE A 388 -2.79 2.74 0.12
CA PHE A 388 -3.08 2.54 1.55
C PHE A 388 -2.51 3.72 2.34
N ASN A 389 -3.30 4.74 2.60
CA ASN A 389 -2.88 5.91 3.37
C ASN A 389 -3.39 5.91 4.83
N MET A 390 -3.74 4.74 5.34
CA MET A 390 -4.14 4.55 6.74
C MET A 390 -2.94 4.75 7.65
N ALA A 391 -3.02 5.73 8.54
CA ALA A 391 -1.94 6.16 9.41
C ALA A 391 -2.40 6.16 10.88
N ARG A 392 -1.44 5.95 11.77
CA ARG A 392 -1.63 6.04 13.22
C ARG A 392 -0.30 6.33 13.89
N TYR A 393 -0.33 7.13 14.96
CA TYR A 393 0.76 7.30 15.90
C TYR A 393 0.21 7.39 17.34
N GLU A 394 1.08 7.38 18.33
CA GLU A 394 0.74 7.37 19.77
C GLU A 394 -0.32 8.43 20.11
N GLY A 395 -1.40 8.00 20.77
CA GLY A 395 -2.51 8.86 21.17
C GLY A 395 -3.53 9.19 20.06
N THR A 396 -3.43 8.55 18.89
CA THR A 396 -4.42 8.72 17.81
C THR A 396 -5.11 7.41 17.45
N ALA A 397 -6.35 7.49 16.93
CA ALA A 397 -6.97 6.42 16.15
C ALA A 397 -6.51 6.48 14.68
N ASN A 398 -7.15 5.74 13.78
CA ASN A 398 -6.86 5.85 12.35
C ASN A 398 -7.13 7.27 11.84
N ILE A 399 -6.11 7.92 11.31
CA ILE A 399 -6.14 9.29 10.76
C ILE A 399 -6.07 9.31 9.22
N GLN A 400 -6.61 8.29 8.58
CA GLN A 400 -6.70 8.23 7.12
C GLN A 400 -7.37 9.48 6.55
N ASP A 401 -6.85 9.98 5.43
CA ASP A 401 -7.52 11.02 4.65
C ASP A 401 -8.76 10.42 3.97
N LEU A 402 -9.93 10.75 4.50
CA LEU A 402 -11.22 10.23 4.02
C LEU A 402 -11.69 10.88 2.72
N THR A 403 -11.07 11.94 2.23
CA THR A 403 -11.44 12.56 0.95
C THR A 403 -11.28 11.59 -0.23
N ASP A 404 -10.37 10.64 -0.10
CA ASP A 404 -10.13 9.57 -1.08
C ASP A 404 -10.60 8.18 -0.63
N ALA A 405 -11.16 8.04 0.59
CA ALA A 405 -11.49 6.74 1.18
C ALA A 405 -12.63 6.00 0.45
N ILE A 406 -13.46 6.70 -0.29
CA ILE A 406 -14.55 6.11 -1.08
C ILE A 406 -14.00 5.19 -2.18
N HIS A 407 -12.75 5.44 -2.61
CA HIS A 407 -12.04 4.64 -3.59
C HIS A 407 -10.61 4.42 -3.10
N MET A 408 -10.40 3.40 -2.27
CA MET A 408 -9.10 3.17 -1.60
C MET A 408 -7.95 2.86 -2.55
N ALA A 409 -8.21 2.24 -3.70
CA ALA A 409 -7.17 1.92 -4.66
C ALA A 409 -6.86 3.10 -5.57
N ARG A 410 -5.94 3.95 -5.13
CA ARG A 410 -5.33 5.03 -5.92
C ARG A 410 -3.84 4.74 -6.10
N CYS A 411 -3.17 5.47 -6.97
CA CYS A 411 -1.71 5.40 -7.09
C CYS A 411 -1.10 6.80 -7.00
N ALA A 412 -0.05 6.95 -6.20
CA ALA A 412 0.64 8.23 -6.05
C ALA A 412 1.26 8.71 -7.37
N ILE A 413 1.79 7.78 -8.16
CA ILE A 413 2.50 8.07 -9.41
C ILE A 413 1.64 7.88 -10.67
N ASN A 414 0.40 7.39 -10.53
CA ASN A 414 -0.56 7.25 -11.63
C ASN A 414 -1.94 7.80 -11.21
N PRO A 415 -2.22 9.08 -11.40
CA PRO A 415 -3.49 9.69 -11.03
C PRO A 415 -4.71 9.10 -11.73
N CYS A 416 -4.54 8.49 -12.92
CA CYS A 416 -5.63 7.87 -13.68
C CYS A 416 -6.22 6.63 -12.99
N THR A 417 -5.47 6.02 -12.05
CA THR A 417 -5.91 4.81 -11.35
C THR A 417 -7.20 5.04 -10.60
N MET A 418 -8.28 4.33 -11.01
CA MET A 418 -9.63 4.48 -10.48
C MET A 418 -10.19 5.93 -10.56
N GLN A 419 -9.64 6.75 -11.48
CA GLN A 419 -10.03 8.14 -11.74
C GLN A 419 -10.03 8.46 -13.24
N SER A 420 -10.29 7.47 -14.09
CA SER A 420 -10.22 7.59 -15.54
C SER A 420 -11.15 8.67 -16.14
N LYS A 421 -12.24 8.98 -15.44
CA LYS A 421 -13.16 10.07 -15.85
C LYS A 421 -12.57 11.45 -15.56
N LYS A 422 -11.91 11.62 -14.40
CA LYS A 422 -11.31 12.89 -13.97
C LYS A 422 -10.06 13.22 -14.78
N TYR A 423 -9.23 12.23 -15.02
CA TYR A 423 -7.89 12.40 -15.61
C TYR A 423 -7.76 11.80 -17.02
N LYS A 424 -8.82 11.85 -17.81
CA LYS A 424 -8.78 11.46 -19.22
C LYS A 424 -8.08 12.54 -20.04
N ILE A 425 -6.85 12.25 -20.49
CA ILE A 425 -6.11 13.19 -21.38
C ILE A 425 -6.86 13.35 -22.70
N SER A 426 -7.06 14.59 -23.09
CA SER A 426 -7.60 15.02 -24.39
C SER A 426 -6.78 16.17 -24.95
N LYS A 427 -6.76 16.32 -26.25
CA LYS A 427 -6.09 17.47 -26.87
C LYS A 427 -6.72 18.78 -26.40
N ALA A 428 -5.89 19.79 -26.16
CA ALA A 428 -6.34 21.13 -25.81
C ALA A 428 -7.07 21.79 -26.98
N ALA A 429 -8.08 22.62 -26.67
CA ALA A 429 -8.80 23.35 -27.69
C ALA A 429 -7.92 24.38 -28.41
N LYS A 430 -6.91 24.91 -27.74
CA LYS A 430 -5.92 25.85 -28.27
C LYS A 430 -4.51 25.44 -27.82
N VAL A 431 -3.59 25.29 -28.73
CA VAL A 431 -2.17 25.08 -28.46
C VAL A 431 -1.58 26.33 -27.83
N LYS A 432 -0.84 26.17 -26.74
CA LYS A 432 -0.16 27.25 -26.01
C LYS A 432 1.34 26.95 -25.92
N ASN A 433 2.14 28.01 -25.79
CA ASN A 433 3.55 27.91 -25.39
C ASN A 433 3.63 27.95 -23.85
N ILE A 434 4.12 26.91 -23.23
CA ILE A 434 4.12 26.78 -21.78
C ILE A 434 5.56 26.67 -21.29
N ALA A 435 5.92 27.55 -20.35
CA ALA A 435 7.18 27.49 -19.63
C ALA A 435 7.00 26.77 -18.30
N VAL A 436 7.80 25.74 -18.05
CA VAL A 436 7.86 25.01 -16.79
C VAL A 436 9.18 25.34 -16.09
N ILE A 437 9.13 25.97 -14.92
CA ILE A 437 10.32 26.38 -14.16
C ILE A 437 10.59 25.35 -13.07
N GLY A 438 11.64 24.55 -13.25
CA GLY A 438 12.06 23.44 -12.41
C GLY A 438 11.81 22.06 -13.05
N GLY A 439 12.87 21.26 -13.14
CA GLY A 439 12.89 19.91 -13.71
C GLY A 439 12.71 18.80 -12.68
N GLY A 440 12.14 19.10 -11.50
CA GLY A 440 11.72 18.10 -10.51
C GLY A 440 10.47 17.33 -10.94
N PHE A 441 9.99 16.38 -10.13
CA PHE A 441 8.82 15.54 -10.48
C PHE A 441 7.57 16.34 -10.84
N GLY A 442 7.30 17.43 -10.12
CA GLY A 442 6.15 18.29 -10.45
C GLY A 442 6.27 18.95 -11.83
N GLY A 443 7.48 19.37 -12.20
CA GLY A 443 7.74 19.96 -13.52
C GLY A 443 7.73 18.92 -14.63
N MET A 444 8.39 17.79 -14.44
CA MET A 444 8.40 16.68 -15.41
C MET A 444 7.00 16.16 -15.71
N GLU A 445 6.21 15.89 -14.66
CA GLU A 445 4.83 15.42 -14.83
C GLU A 445 3.94 16.46 -15.52
N SER A 446 4.10 17.75 -15.15
CA SER A 446 3.40 18.84 -15.84
C SER A 446 3.75 18.88 -17.32
N ALA A 447 5.03 18.77 -17.66
CA ALA A 447 5.49 18.81 -19.04
C ALA A 447 4.94 17.61 -19.86
N LEU A 448 4.94 16.41 -19.29
CA LEU A 448 4.36 15.23 -19.93
C LEU A 448 2.87 15.40 -20.21
N VAL A 449 2.08 15.79 -19.20
CA VAL A 449 0.62 15.98 -19.37
C VAL A 449 0.33 17.07 -20.40
N LEU A 450 1.02 18.19 -20.34
CA LEU A 450 0.82 19.32 -21.26
C LEU A 450 1.22 18.96 -22.70
N SER A 451 2.32 18.24 -22.88
CA SER A 451 2.76 17.77 -24.21
C SER A 451 1.77 16.74 -24.77
N GLN A 452 1.26 15.83 -23.96
CA GLN A 452 0.21 14.88 -24.38
C GLN A 452 -1.08 15.59 -24.78
N ARG A 453 -1.40 16.72 -24.14
CA ARG A 453 -2.52 17.59 -24.53
C ARG A 453 -2.25 18.43 -25.79
N GLY A 454 -1.01 18.45 -26.30
CA GLY A 454 -0.60 19.07 -27.55
C GLY A 454 -0.03 20.48 -27.43
N HIS A 455 0.34 20.91 -26.22
CA HIS A 455 1.01 22.20 -26.01
C HIS A 455 2.50 22.13 -26.36
N ASN A 456 3.10 23.29 -26.68
CA ASN A 456 4.54 23.47 -26.82
C ASN A 456 5.14 23.69 -25.43
N VAL A 457 5.99 22.78 -24.94
CA VAL A 457 6.48 22.82 -23.57
C VAL A 457 7.99 22.99 -23.52
N THR A 458 8.45 23.94 -22.71
CA THR A 458 9.87 24.13 -22.39
C THR A 458 10.08 24.04 -20.88
N ILE A 459 10.94 23.13 -20.44
CA ILE A 459 11.41 23.04 -19.06
C ILE A 459 12.68 23.88 -18.93
N TYR A 460 12.73 24.74 -17.90
CA TYR A 460 13.92 25.50 -17.50
C TYR A 460 14.42 24.90 -16.17
N GLU A 461 15.57 24.28 -16.18
CA GLU A 461 16.20 23.65 -15.01
C GLU A 461 17.53 24.35 -14.69
N LYS A 462 17.67 24.80 -13.43
CA LYS A 462 18.86 25.54 -12.98
C LYS A 462 20.13 24.68 -12.91
N THR A 463 19.97 23.36 -12.75
CA THR A 463 21.08 22.40 -12.69
C THR A 463 21.27 21.70 -14.04
N ASP A 464 22.22 20.79 -14.09
CA ASP A 464 22.52 19.93 -15.25
C ASP A 464 21.68 18.62 -15.28
N ARG A 465 20.75 18.42 -14.32
CA ARG A 465 20.00 17.17 -14.15
C ARG A 465 18.52 17.37 -13.84
N LEU A 466 17.71 16.39 -14.25
CA LEU A 466 16.29 16.28 -13.89
C LEU A 466 16.11 15.64 -12.51
N CYS A 467 14.84 15.50 -12.11
CA CYS A 467 14.34 14.88 -10.89
C CYS A 467 14.45 15.74 -9.62
N GLY A 468 15.16 16.89 -9.64
CA GLY A 468 15.25 17.80 -8.50
C GLY A 468 15.71 17.10 -7.22
N ILE A 469 15.11 17.44 -6.08
CA ILE A 469 15.40 16.86 -4.75
C ILE A 469 15.14 15.36 -4.64
N PHE A 470 14.44 14.76 -5.60
CA PHE A 470 14.19 13.32 -5.58
C PHE A 470 15.47 12.49 -5.83
N ASN A 471 16.52 13.09 -6.43
CA ASN A 471 17.82 12.48 -6.55
C ASN A 471 18.38 12.12 -5.15
N GLU A 472 18.25 13.05 -4.20
CA GLU A 472 18.66 12.87 -2.81
C GLU A 472 17.71 11.92 -2.08
N ALA A 473 16.40 12.07 -2.25
CA ALA A 473 15.41 11.21 -1.61
C ALA A 473 15.54 9.74 -2.02
N ALA A 474 16.01 9.45 -3.23
CA ALA A 474 16.24 8.10 -3.77
C ALA A 474 17.63 7.52 -3.48
N ALA A 475 18.51 8.26 -2.78
CA ALA A 475 19.88 7.85 -2.51
C ALA A 475 20.02 6.58 -1.63
N PRO A 476 19.21 6.36 -0.57
CA PRO A 476 19.30 5.16 0.26
C PRO A 476 19.18 3.87 -0.55
N ILE A 477 19.95 2.84 -0.16
CA ILE A 477 20.06 1.59 -0.95
C ILE A 477 18.73 0.89 -1.16
N TYR A 478 17.84 0.92 -0.17
CA TYR A 478 16.51 0.31 -0.20
C TYR A 478 15.47 1.07 -1.06
N LYS A 479 15.88 2.17 -1.70
CA LYS A 479 15.03 2.99 -2.60
C LYS A 479 15.34 2.76 -4.08
N GLU A 480 15.70 1.55 -4.46
CA GLU A 480 15.98 1.19 -5.86
C GLU A 480 14.82 1.47 -6.81
N LYS A 481 13.56 1.22 -6.38
CA LYS A 481 12.38 1.51 -7.20
C LYS A 481 12.14 3.01 -7.39
N ASP A 482 12.58 3.85 -6.48
CA ASP A 482 12.59 5.30 -6.66
C ASP A 482 13.58 5.70 -7.76
N ARG A 483 14.78 5.08 -7.79
CA ARG A 483 15.76 5.28 -8.87
C ARG A 483 15.27 4.77 -10.22
N GLU A 484 14.62 3.60 -10.25
CA GLU A 484 13.98 3.09 -11.48
C GLU A 484 12.90 4.05 -11.99
N LEU A 485 12.10 4.65 -11.10
CA LEU A 485 11.09 5.65 -11.48
C LEU A 485 11.74 6.90 -12.09
N MET A 486 12.87 7.36 -11.54
CA MET A 486 13.62 8.48 -12.10
C MET A 486 14.06 8.18 -13.55
N GLU A 487 14.62 6.99 -13.77
CA GLU A 487 15.04 6.56 -15.10
C GLU A 487 13.86 6.39 -16.06
N TRP A 488 12.72 5.92 -15.56
CA TRP A 488 11.48 5.87 -16.34
C TRP A 488 11.06 7.28 -16.79
N TYR A 489 11.04 8.29 -15.90
CA TYR A 489 10.68 9.66 -16.26
C TYR A 489 11.64 10.27 -17.29
N LYS A 490 12.94 10.06 -17.16
CA LYS A 490 13.94 10.54 -18.13
C LYS A 490 13.69 9.96 -19.53
N ARG A 491 13.40 8.64 -19.61
CA ARG A 491 13.03 8.00 -20.88
C ARG A 491 11.70 8.48 -21.41
N GLU A 492 10.69 8.59 -20.54
CA GLU A 492 9.36 8.99 -20.97
C GLU A 492 9.32 10.41 -21.55
N ILE A 493 9.98 11.36 -20.90
CA ILE A 493 10.09 12.74 -21.38
C ILE A 493 10.73 12.79 -22.78
N SER A 494 11.74 11.97 -23.05
CA SER A 494 12.43 11.94 -24.34
C SER A 494 11.55 11.46 -25.51
N LYS A 495 10.43 10.80 -25.23
CA LYS A 495 9.46 10.37 -26.26
C LYS A 495 8.56 11.49 -26.77
N TYR A 496 8.54 12.65 -26.12
CA TYR A 496 7.69 13.78 -26.43
C TYR A 496 8.49 15.00 -26.89
N PRO A 497 7.91 15.92 -27.71
CA PRO A 497 8.58 17.13 -28.16
C PRO A 497 8.66 18.19 -27.05
N ILE A 498 9.34 17.83 -25.94
CA ILE A 498 9.57 18.70 -24.80
C ILE A 498 10.99 19.26 -24.89
N THR A 499 11.13 20.58 -24.93
CA THR A 499 12.44 21.24 -24.87
C THR A 499 12.91 21.34 -23.43
N ILE A 500 14.16 20.93 -23.15
CA ILE A 500 14.75 21.06 -21.82
C ILE A 500 15.96 21.99 -21.91
N LYS A 501 15.97 23.05 -21.10
CA LYS A 501 17.09 23.99 -20.96
C LYS A 501 17.75 23.80 -19.61
N PHE A 502 18.80 23.04 -19.58
CA PHE A 502 19.64 22.84 -18.39
C PHE A 502 20.51 24.08 -18.11
N ASN A 503 21.04 24.15 -16.89
CA ASN A 503 21.88 25.25 -16.41
C ASN A 503 21.25 26.63 -16.66
N THR A 504 19.92 26.70 -16.58
CA THR A 504 19.13 27.89 -16.91
C THR A 504 18.25 28.27 -15.73
N GLU A 505 18.75 29.12 -14.86
CA GLU A 505 18.00 29.66 -13.73
C GLU A 505 17.10 30.83 -14.17
N ILE A 506 15.81 30.70 -13.95
CA ILE A 506 14.86 31.79 -14.17
C ILE A 506 14.68 32.57 -12.86
N LYS A 507 15.13 33.82 -12.85
CA LYS A 507 14.99 34.76 -11.71
C LYS A 507 13.81 35.71 -11.88
N ASP A 508 13.44 36.01 -13.14
CA ASP A 508 12.33 36.89 -13.49
C ASP A 508 11.46 36.20 -14.57
N ILE A 509 10.20 35.93 -14.25
CA ILE A 509 9.25 35.30 -15.18
C ILE A 509 8.90 36.17 -16.38
N HIS A 510 9.06 37.49 -16.28
CA HIS A 510 8.76 38.42 -17.38
C HIS A 510 9.76 38.33 -18.56
N THR A 511 10.87 37.65 -18.37
CA THR A 511 11.83 37.33 -19.43
C THR A 511 11.37 36.19 -20.35
N LEU A 512 10.31 35.46 -19.96
CA LEU A 512 9.80 34.29 -20.68
C LEU A 512 8.71 34.69 -21.68
N GLN A 513 8.85 34.20 -22.91
CA GLN A 513 7.81 34.28 -23.94
C GLN A 513 6.93 33.02 -23.85
N ALA A 514 5.94 33.04 -22.97
CA ALA A 514 5.04 31.91 -22.74
C ALA A 514 3.60 32.42 -22.51
N ASP A 515 2.61 31.65 -22.98
CA ASP A 515 1.19 31.90 -22.71
C ASP A 515 0.80 31.53 -21.27
N GLU A 516 1.45 30.49 -20.72
CA GLU A 516 1.24 30.03 -19.35
C GLU A 516 2.58 29.63 -18.72
N ILE A 517 2.71 29.78 -17.41
CA ILE A 517 3.91 29.50 -16.66
C ILE A 517 3.57 28.53 -15.52
N ILE A 518 4.29 27.43 -15.42
CA ILE A 518 4.22 26.46 -14.33
C ILE A 518 5.43 26.66 -13.42
N ILE A 519 5.20 27.03 -12.16
CA ILE A 519 6.23 27.15 -11.14
C ILE A 519 6.33 25.82 -10.40
N ALA A 520 7.42 25.10 -10.62
CA ALA A 520 7.75 23.80 -10.02
C ALA A 520 9.09 23.84 -9.26
N THR A 521 9.40 24.99 -8.64
CA THR A 521 10.70 25.27 -7.99
C THR A 521 10.91 24.55 -6.67
N GLY A 522 9.90 23.82 -6.18
CA GLY A 522 10.02 22.96 -5.01
C GLY A 522 10.02 23.70 -3.67
N SER A 523 10.80 23.18 -2.74
CA SER A 523 10.89 23.66 -1.35
C SER A 523 12.34 23.71 -0.88
N THR A 524 12.58 24.40 0.24
CA THR A 524 13.88 24.45 0.91
C THR A 524 13.74 23.98 2.37
N ALA A 525 14.83 23.46 2.92
CA ALA A 525 14.88 23.05 4.32
C ALA A 525 14.57 24.24 5.26
N LYS A 526 13.95 23.93 6.40
CA LYS A 526 13.76 24.88 7.48
C LYS A 526 15.06 25.01 8.27
N HIS A 527 15.47 26.24 8.52
CA HIS A 527 16.62 26.55 9.36
C HIS A 527 16.12 27.21 10.65
N PRO A 528 16.04 26.49 11.77
CA PRO A 528 15.62 27.07 13.04
C PRO A 528 16.74 28.00 13.58
N PRO A 529 16.39 29.05 14.33
CA PRO A 529 17.37 29.92 14.96
C PRO A 529 17.96 29.27 16.23
N ILE A 530 18.70 28.17 16.04
CA ILE A 530 19.33 27.40 17.11
C ILE A 530 20.80 27.74 17.13
N LYS A 531 21.34 27.99 18.31
CA LYS A 531 22.76 28.23 18.54
C LYS A 531 23.59 27.04 18.09
N GLY A 532 24.62 27.26 17.28
CA GLY A 532 25.51 26.23 16.74
C GLY A 532 24.94 25.48 15.52
N ILE A 533 23.89 26.00 14.85
CA ILE A 533 23.30 25.35 13.65
C ILE A 533 24.34 25.14 12.54
N GLU A 534 25.39 25.96 12.50
CA GLU A 534 26.52 25.85 11.56
C GLU A 534 27.34 24.58 11.72
N TYR A 535 27.28 23.92 12.88
CA TYR A 535 27.93 22.61 13.11
C TYR A 535 27.11 21.43 12.61
N SER A 536 25.89 21.66 12.12
CA SER A 536 25.02 20.61 11.61
C SER A 536 25.15 20.41 10.10
N ILE A 537 24.66 19.26 9.67
CA ILE A 537 24.49 18.87 8.28
C ILE A 537 22.98 18.84 7.99
N GLU A 538 22.55 19.46 6.92
CA GLU A 538 21.16 19.34 6.51
C GLU A 538 20.91 17.95 5.91
N ALA A 539 19.69 17.41 6.07
CA ALA A 539 19.32 16.06 5.65
C ALA A 539 19.63 15.78 4.16
N THR A 540 19.39 16.76 3.28
CA THR A 540 19.69 16.63 1.83
C THR A 540 21.19 16.64 1.53
N GLU A 541 22.00 17.35 2.32
CA GLU A 541 23.45 17.31 2.15
C GLU A 541 24.02 15.92 2.47
N TYR A 542 23.51 15.28 3.56
CA TYR A 542 23.87 13.89 3.87
C TYR A 542 23.44 12.95 2.73
N LEU A 543 22.19 13.06 2.27
CA LEU A 543 21.67 12.24 1.17
C LEU A 543 22.36 12.50 -0.17
N SER A 544 22.98 13.69 -0.36
CA SER A 544 23.85 14.01 -1.50
C SER A 544 25.27 13.41 -1.40
N GLY A 545 25.56 12.71 -0.29
CA GLY A 545 26.84 12.03 -0.11
C GLY A 545 27.82 12.75 0.82
N LYS A 546 27.40 13.79 1.57
CA LYS A 546 28.25 14.41 2.61
C LYS A 546 28.55 13.37 3.69
N GLU A 547 29.81 13.13 3.94
CA GLU A 547 30.25 12.15 4.93
C GLU A 547 29.92 12.58 6.36
N VAL A 548 29.64 11.59 7.22
CA VAL A 548 29.38 11.75 8.64
C VAL A 548 30.22 10.76 9.45
N GLY A 549 30.45 11.07 10.72
CA GLY A 549 31.13 10.18 11.67
C GLY A 549 30.34 8.90 11.97
N ASP A 550 30.78 8.14 12.95
CA ASP A 550 30.13 6.86 13.30
C ASP A 550 28.94 7.04 14.25
N ASN A 551 29.00 8.02 15.16
CA ASN A 551 27.94 8.31 16.12
C ASN A 551 27.18 9.54 15.64
N VAL A 552 25.99 9.35 15.05
CA VAL A 552 25.26 10.43 14.38
C VAL A 552 23.99 10.78 15.15
N ILE A 553 23.85 12.04 15.51
CA ILE A 553 22.62 12.56 16.12
C ILE A 553 21.71 13.10 15.01
N ILE A 554 20.47 12.61 14.95
CA ILE A 554 19.44 13.06 14.01
C ILE A 554 18.44 13.90 14.79
N VAL A 555 18.30 15.16 14.44
CA VAL A 555 17.31 16.07 15.00
C VAL A 555 16.08 16.08 14.09
N GLY A 556 14.98 15.50 14.60
CA GLY A 556 13.72 15.30 13.91
C GLY A 556 13.44 13.82 13.59
N GLY A 557 12.51 13.23 14.32
CA GLY A 557 12.04 11.85 14.18
C GLY A 557 10.86 11.71 13.20
N GLY A 558 10.76 12.60 12.22
CA GLY A 558 9.83 12.46 11.09
C GLY A 558 10.23 11.32 10.14
N LEU A 559 9.49 11.16 9.02
CA LEU A 559 9.77 10.08 8.06
C LEU A 559 11.22 10.14 7.56
N THR A 560 11.68 11.30 7.09
CA THR A 560 13.04 11.46 6.55
C THR A 560 14.11 11.17 7.59
N GLY A 561 13.93 11.64 8.84
CA GLY A 561 14.90 11.37 9.91
C GLY A 561 14.98 9.87 10.26
N CYS A 562 13.86 9.18 10.31
CA CYS A 562 13.83 7.73 10.53
C CYS A 562 14.41 6.94 9.34
N GLU A 563 14.18 7.38 8.10
CA GLU A 563 14.79 6.80 6.91
C GLU A 563 16.31 6.98 6.89
N ILE A 564 16.81 8.16 7.28
CA ILE A 564 18.25 8.44 7.43
C ILE A 564 18.84 7.56 8.55
N ALA A 565 18.14 7.41 9.69
CA ALA A 565 18.60 6.52 10.75
C ALA A 565 18.74 5.08 10.25
N TYR A 566 17.78 4.60 9.49
CA TYR A 566 17.85 3.26 8.91
C TYR A 566 18.99 3.12 7.88
N ASP A 567 19.18 4.11 7.02
CA ASP A 567 20.30 4.14 6.06
C ASP A 567 21.67 4.12 6.77
N LEU A 568 21.82 4.89 7.85
CA LEU A 568 23.03 4.89 8.68
C LEU A 568 23.30 3.53 9.33
N ILE A 569 22.24 2.85 9.83
CA ILE A 569 22.36 1.50 10.38
C ILE A 569 22.84 0.51 9.31
N LEU A 570 22.29 0.58 8.09
CA LEU A 570 22.73 -0.27 6.98
C LEU A 570 24.18 -0.01 6.57
N LYS A 571 24.68 1.20 6.79
CA LYS A 571 26.09 1.59 6.59
C LYS A 571 26.98 1.27 7.81
N GLY A 572 26.46 0.59 8.84
CA GLY A 572 27.21 0.20 10.04
C GLY A 572 27.44 1.32 11.05
N LYS A 573 26.76 2.47 10.89
CA LYS A 573 26.87 3.62 11.79
C LYS A 573 25.85 3.54 12.94
N LYS A 574 26.00 4.38 13.96
CA LYS A 574 25.23 4.39 15.21
C LYS A 574 24.38 5.66 15.32
N PRO A 575 23.17 5.70 14.73
CA PRO A 575 22.30 6.86 14.86
C PRO A 575 21.65 6.96 16.23
N GLN A 576 21.36 8.20 16.65
CA GLN A 576 20.51 8.57 17.78
C GLN A 576 19.46 9.56 17.28
N ILE A 577 18.21 9.49 17.73
CA ILE A 577 17.13 10.37 17.25
C ILE A 577 16.64 11.24 18.40
N VAL A 578 16.54 12.56 18.16
CA VAL A 578 15.92 13.53 19.05
C VAL A 578 14.64 14.03 18.38
N GLU A 579 13.48 13.85 19.05
CA GLU A 579 12.16 14.21 18.54
C GLU A 579 11.33 14.95 19.60
N MET A 580 10.74 16.07 19.21
CA MET A 580 9.90 16.90 20.10
C MET A 580 8.53 16.28 20.38
N LYS A 581 8.02 15.43 19.51
CA LYS A 581 6.72 14.78 19.63
C LYS A 581 6.82 13.52 20.50
N ASN A 582 5.65 13.00 20.87
CA ASN A 582 5.49 11.79 21.70
C ASN A 582 5.68 10.47 20.93
N ASP A 583 5.90 10.52 19.61
CA ASP A 583 6.13 9.34 18.78
C ASP A 583 6.96 9.70 17.54
N LEU A 584 7.66 8.71 16.98
CA LEU A 584 8.29 8.82 15.68
C LEU A 584 7.23 8.88 14.58
N ILE A 585 7.54 9.59 13.49
CA ILE A 585 6.68 9.66 12.29
C ILE A 585 5.25 10.08 12.69
N ALA A 586 5.11 10.99 13.65
CA ALA A 586 3.83 11.51 14.11
C ALA A 586 3.23 12.52 13.13
N VAL A 587 2.91 12.04 11.90
CA VAL A 587 2.38 12.83 10.78
C VAL A 587 1.26 12.08 10.06
N LYS A 588 0.37 12.83 9.41
CA LYS A 588 -0.66 12.27 8.53
C LYS A 588 -0.04 11.83 7.19
N GLY A 589 -0.70 10.88 6.49
CA GLY A 589 -0.35 10.50 5.13
C GLY A 589 0.81 9.52 4.98
N VAL A 590 1.41 9.07 6.08
CA VAL A 590 2.38 7.97 6.09
C VAL A 590 1.67 6.69 6.52
N CYS A 591 1.57 5.72 5.62
CA CYS A 591 0.91 4.45 5.90
C CYS A 591 1.52 3.74 7.10
N LEU A 592 0.66 3.11 7.92
CA LEU A 592 1.09 2.39 9.10
C LEU A 592 2.09 1.26 8.77
N ALA A 593 1.99 0.61 7.61
CA ALA A 593 2.97 -0.40 7.19
C ALA A 593 4.39 0.19 7.09
N ASN A 594 4.53 1.44 6.61
CA ASN A 594 5.81 2.14 6.52
C ASN A 594 6.31 2.57 7.90
N SER A 595 5.44 3.22 8.69
CA SER A 595 5.84 3.78 9.97
C SER A 595 6.10 2.70 11.03
N SER A 596 5.32 1.60 11.07
CA SER A 596 5.58 0.50 12.00
C SER A 596 6.86 -0.25 11.66
N PHE A 597 7.16 -0.49 10.36
CA PHE A 597 8.44 -1.07 9.98
C PHE A 597 9.62 -0.28 10.55
N LEU A 598 9.65 1.04 10.32
CA LEU A 598 10.77 1.87 10.78
C LEU A 598 10.86 1.91 12.30
N ARG A 599 9.74 2.05 13.02
CA ARG A 599 9.72 2.02 14.49
C ARG A 599 10.26 0.71 15.03
N GLU A 600 9.78 -0.41 14.52
CA GLU A 600 10.16 -1.74 14.99
C GLU A 600 11.58 -2.11 14.58
N MET A 601 12.04 -1.69 13.40
CA MET A 601 13.43 -1.88 12.97
C MET A 601 14.40 -1.07 13.84
N LEU A 602 14.09 0.19 14.13
CA LEU A 602 14.91 1.03 15.02
C LEU A 602 14.96 0.45 16.44
N ALA A 603 13.83 -0.07 16.94
CA ALA A 603 13.77 -0.75 18.23
C ALA A 603 14.58 -2.06 18.24
N PHE A 604 14.46 -2.89 17.20
CA PHE A 604 15.26 -4.12 17.04
C PHE A 604 16.76 -3.83 17.01
N LYS A 605 17.16 -2.76 16.33
CA LYS A 605 18.56 -2.29 16.28
C LYS A 605 19.00 -1.51 17.52
N LYS A 606 18.12 -1.40 18.55
CA LYS A 606 18.38 -0.71 19.82
C LYS A 606 18.87 0.72 19.63
N THR A 607 18.33 1.42 18.63
CA THR A 607 18.64 2.82 18.33
C THR A 607 18.17 3.70 19.49
N PRO A 608 19.01 4.55 20.11
CA PRO A 608 18.56 5.50 21.14
C PRO A 608 17.59 6.52 20.54
N ILE A 609 16.42 6.68 21.16
CA ILE A 609 15.35 7.57 20.73
C ILE A 609 14.93 8.42 21.94
N TYR A 610 15.02 9.75 21.78
CA TYR A 610 14.66 10.74 22.79
C TYR A 610 13.40 11.47 22.31
N LEU A 611 12.23 10.96 22.71
CA LEU A 611 10.92 11.56 22.42
C LEU A 611 10.62 12.70 23.41
N GLU A 612 9.69 13.59 23.05
CA GLU A 612 9.29 14.75 23.84
C GLU A 612 10.50 15.58 24.30
N THR A 613 11.54 15.63 23.45
CA THR A 613 12.85 16.21 23.76
C THR A 613 13.18 17.31 22.74
N MET A 614 13.43 18.51 23.26
CA MET A 614 13.67 19.70 22.46
C MET A 614 15.18 19.98 22.33
N LEU A 615 15.64 20.25 21.12
CA LEU A 615 16.99 20.74 20.86
C LEU A 615 17.14 22.18 21.35
N LEU A 616 18.21 22.45 22.09
CA LEU A 616 18.56 23.81 22.60
C LEU A 616 19.78 24.38 21.89
N GLU A 617 20.84 23.59 21.70
CA GLU A 617 22.10 24.00 21.13
C GLU A 617 22.78 22.85 20.40
N ILE A 618 23.48 23.14 19.33
CA ILE A 618 24.37 22.21 18.62
C ILE A 618 25.81 22.60 18.93
N LYS A 619 26.65 21.60 19.24
CA LYS A 619 28.08 21.74 19.51
C LYS A 619 28.87 20.90 18.50
N GLU A 620 30.17 21.12 18.41
CA GLU A 620 31.06 20.32 17.54
C GLU A 620 31.06 18.82 17.90
N ASP A 621 30.79 18.47 19.17
CA ASP A 621 30.82 17.10 19.69
C ASP A 621 29.44 16.57 20.12
N GLY A 622 28.35 17.18 19.66
CA GLY A 622 27.00 16.74 19.99
C GLY A 622 25.96 17.84 20.11
N VAL A 623 24.95 17.62 20.97
CA VAL A 623 23.86 18.56 21.17
C VAL A 623 23.47 18.72 22.63
N VAL A 624 22.92 19.89 23.01
CA VAL A 624 22.23 20.11 24.26
C VAL A 624 20.73 20.03 24.05
N VAL A 625 20.07 19.20 24.85
CA VAL A 625 18.65 18.94 24.72
C VAL A 625 17.92 19.15 26.05
N LYS A 626 16.60 19.33 26.00
CA LYS A 626 15.71 19.47 27.15
C LYS A 626 14.54 18.50 27.03
N ASP A 627 14.35 17.62 28.00
CA ASP A 627 13.23 16.69 28.04
C ASP A 627 11.91 17.36 28.49
N LYS A 628 10.83 16.58 28.53
CA LYS A 628 9.50 17.07 28.95
C LYS A 628 9.40 17.46 30.42
N GLU A 629 10.26 16.89 31.25
CA GLU A 629 10.37 17.26 32.69
C GLU A 629 11.16 18.55 32.88
N GLY A 630 11.74 19.13 31.83
CA GLY A 630 12.52 20.36 31.86
C GLY A 630 14.00 20.17 32.19
N LYS A 631 14.48 18.91 32.28
CA LYS A 631 15.88 18.58 32.52
C LYS A 631 16.68 18.78 31.25
N THR A 632 17.79 19.50 31.39
CA THR A 632 18.73 19.72 30.29
C THR A 632 19.92 18.76 30.43
N PHE A 633 20.35 18.17 29.30
CA PHE A 633 21.50 17.28 29.24
C PHE A 633 22.17 17.29 27.87
N ASP A 634 23.42 16.83 27.82
CA ASP A 634 24.20 16.71 26.58
C ASP A 634 24.07 15.32 26.01
N LEU A 635 23.94 15.25 24.68
CA LEU A 635 24.10 14.03 23.89
C LEU A 635 25.36 14.17 23.03
N LYS A 636 26.21 13.15 23.07
CA LYS A 636 27.47 13.12 22.33
C LYS A 636 27.31 12.44 20.97
N GLY A 637 27.95 12.99 19.95
CA GLY A 637 27.98 12.44 18.60
C GLY A 637 29.05 13.14 17.75
N ASP A 638 29.50 12.41 16.72
CA ASP A 638 30.54 12.88 15.81
C ASP A 638 30.00 13.79 14.70
N SER A 639 28.68 13.69 14.47
CA SER A 639 27.95 14.50 13.49
C SER A 639 26.51 14.72 13.91
N VAL A 640 25.93 15.84 13.51
CA VAL A 640 24.52 16.19 13.76
C VAL A 640 23.83 16.42 12.43
N ILE A 641 22.77 15.63 12.13
CA ILE A 641 21.92 15.82 10.96
C ILE A 641 20.62 16.47 11.38
N VAL A 642 20.25 17.58 10.73
CA VAL A 642 18.96 18.27 10.98
C VAL A 642 17.95 17.90 9.93
N SER A 643 16.79 17.33 10.37
CA SER A 643 15.70 16.84 9.52
C SER A 643 14.33 17.31 10.05
N ILE A 644 14.13 18.64 10.12
CA ILE A 644 12.94 19.25 10.74
C ILE A 644 11.90 19.77 9.73
N GLY A 645 12.02 19.32 8.48
CA GLY A 645 11.05 19.58 7.41
C GLY A 645 11.41 20.77 6.53
N TYR A 646 10.50 21.08 5.61
CA TYR A 646 10.71 21.99 4.48
C TYR A 646 9.67 23.11 4.47
N LYS A 647 9.92 24.17 3.70
CA LYS A 647 8.99 25.24 3.39
C LYS A 647 8.93 25.48 1.89
N PRO A 648 7.74 25.81 1.33
CA PRO A 648 7.61 26.15 -0.10
C PRO A 648 8.51 27.32 -0.48
N THR A 649 9.10 27.27 -1.68
CA THR A 649 9.91 28.36 -2.26
C THR A 649 9.47 28.65 -3.69
N PRO A 650 8.22 29.15 -3.88
CA PRO A 650 7.78 29.59 -5.18
C PRO A 650 8.55 30.85 -5.60
N LEU A 651 8.92 30.93 -6.89
CA LEU A 651 9.58 32.11 -7.46
C LEU A 651 8.67 33.34 -7.38
N VAL A 652 7.38 33.15 -7.67
CA VAL A 652 6.33 34.18 -7.59
C VAL A 652 5.01 33.57 -7.11
N LYS A 653 4.05 34.40 -6.72
CA LYS A 653 2.70 33.94 -6.36
C LYS A 653 1.91 33.53 -7.61
N ALA A 654 0.95 32.62 -7.41
CA ALA A 654 0.01 32.24 -8.46
C ALA A 654 -0.79 33.44 -8.97
N SER A 655 -1.09 33.45 -10.27
CA SER A 655 -1.92 34.45 -10.93
C SER A 655 -2.72 33.78 -12.07
N ARG A 656 -3.40 34.57 -12.92
CA ARG A 656 -4.22 34.03 -14.02
C ARG A 656 -3.44 33.10 -14.97
N HIS A 657 -2.17 33.41 -15.23
CA HIS A 657 -1.31 32.70 -16.20
C HIS A 657 -0.07 32.08 -15.52
N VAL A 658 -0.03 32.06 -14.20
CA VAL A 658 1.07 31.49 -13.39
C VAL A 658 0.52 30.50 -12.37
N HIS A 659 0.93 29.27 -12.50
CA HIS A 659 0.41 28.14 -11.73
C HIS A 659 1.50 27.52 -10.88
N LEU A 660 1.19 27.23 -9.62
CA LEU A 660 2.11 26.57 -8.71
C LEU A 660 1.80 25.08 -8.65
N VAL A 661 2.82 24.22 -8.78
CA VAL A 661 2.71 22.77 -8.67
C VAL A 661 3.72 22.21 -7.68
N GLY A 662 3.43 21.01 -7.17
CA GLY A 662 4.30 20.32 -6.22
C GLY A 662 4.56 21.13 -4.96
N ASP A 663 5.76 20.98 -4.41
CA ASP A 663 6.19 21.62 -3.16
C ASP A 663 6.34 23.14 -3.26
N ALA A 664 6.41 23.71 -4.46
CA ALA A 664 6.34 25.16 -4.65
C ALA A 664 4.98 25.73 -4.20
N ASN A 665 3.90 24.93 -4.28
CA ASN A 665 2.59 25.31 -3.78
C ASN A 665 2.46 24.99 -2.28
N GLU A 666 2.77 23.75 -1.91
CA GLU A 666 2.68 23.25 -0.55
C GLU A 666 3.52 21.96 -0.43
N VAL A 667 4.36 21.89 0.59
CA VAL A 667 5.18 20.69 0.84
C VAL A 667 4.32 19.48 1.11
N GLY A 668 4.63 18.37 0.44
CA GLY A 668 3.86 17.14 0.55
C GLY A 668 4.68 15.89 0.25
N ASN A 669 4.09 14.96 -0.45
CA ASN A 669 4.71 13.72 -0.91
C ASN A 669 4.51 13.54 -2.43
N LEU A 670 5.01 12.45 -3.02
CA LEU A 670 4.88 12.21 -4.46
C LEU A 670 3.43 12.25 -4.94
N ARG A 671 2.48 11.77 -4.17
CA ARG A 671 1.05 11.87 -4.52
C ARG A 671 0.64 13.33 -4.71
N THR A 672 0.88 14.18 -3.72
CA THR A 672 0.47 15.58 -3.79
C THR A 672 1.20 16.35 -4.90
N VAL A 673 2.47 16.03 -5.15
CA VAL A 673 3.26 16.62 -6.23
C VAL A 673 2.69 16.26 -7.60
N ILE A 674 2.51 14.97 -7.87
CA ILE A 674 2.06 14.47 -9.19
C ILE A 674 0.59 14.83 -9.44
N TRP A 675 -0.29 14.64 -8.45
CA TRP A 675 -1.72 14.91 -8.62
C TRP A 675 -2.01 16.41 -8.82
N ARG A 676 -1.29 17.31 -8.12
CA ARG A 676 -1.40 18.75 -8.35
C ARG A 676 -0.97 19.16 -9.75
N ALA A 677 0.09 18.53 -10.28
CA ALA A 677 0.49 18.75 -11.68
C ALA A 677 -0.67 18.43 -12.64
N TRP A 678 -1.34 17.29 -12.46
CA TRP A 678 -2.52 16.91 -13.25
C TRP A 678 -3.69 17.86 -13.05
N ASP A 679 -4.04 18.20 -11.81
CA ASP A 679 -5.17 19.13 -11.52
C ASP A 679 -5.01 20.49 -12.16
N VAL A 680 -3.78 20.98 -12.33
CA VAL A 680 -3.45 22.21 -13.04
C VAL A 680 -3.46 22.00 -14.56
N CYS A 681 -2.67 21.02 -15.04
CA CYS A 681 -2.42 20.83 -16.46
C CYS A 681 -3.66 20.37 -17.25
N MET A 682 -4.58 19.64 -16.61
CA MET A 682 -5.83 19.23 -17.26
C MET A 682 -6.78 20.40 -17.56
N LYS A 683 -6.57 21.57 -16.97
CA LYS A 683 -7.39 22.79 -17.19
C LYS A 683 -6.82 23.71 -18.26
N LEU A 684 -5.57 23.54 -18.66
CA LEU A 684 -4.88 24.37 -19.66
C LEU A 684 -5.08 23.82 -21.07
#